data_ec549b083ad0fb1b18301df51c2f44ad
#
_entry.id   ec549b083ad0fb1b18301df51c2f44ad
#
_cell.length_a   1.000
_cell.length_b   1.000
_cell.length_c   1.000
_cell.angle_alpha   90.00
_cell.angle_beta   90.00
_cell.angle_gamma   90.00
#
_symmetry.space_group_name_H-M   'P 1'
#
loop_
_entity.id
_entity.type
_entity.pdbx_description
1 polymer ?
#
loop_
_entity_poly.entity_id
_entity_poly.type
_entity_poly.pdbx_seq_one_letter_code
_entity_poly.pdbx_strand_id
1 'polypeptide(L)'
;MLRIRYPADLPITARRDEIVATMRSSQVVILAGETGSGKTTQLPKMCLEAFPDARGMIGCTQPRRVAAMSVSKRVAEELNVAWGHEVGCKMRFSDDTGRDTRIKFMTDGILLAEIQSDPLLRAYSVLILDEAHERSLNIDFLLGYLVGLLQKRPDLKLIVTSATIDTQAFSAAFGNAPIIEVSGRLYPVEIRYAPLVTDEDDLGFIDGAVAAVENALIETDDGDVLVFMPTERDIRDTRDLLDGRLGSNFEVLALYGRMAAAEQQRIFAPGKKRRVVIATNVAETSITIPRIAVVVDTGLARISRYNPRTRTKRLPVEAVSQSSANQRAGRAGRVRDGLCIRLYSQEDFDKRDKFTMPEIQRANLAEVILRMKAFKLGEIETFPFINPPVSAAIRAGYDLLHELGSLSDVHELTSLGRELAKLPLDPTLGRMLLQARIEKALPELLIIAAGLSVPDPRERPEEKRELANAAHKAFAAPDSDFISLLKIWDAAPEPTGNSRNALRKFCKQSFLSFTRMQEWRDIWKQLCDSFSNDLREKTPPARDDAIHRSILVAQLGHIALKEERNTYKAGGNRLVTIFPGSNLYERREKNAKPKPGQDKSKQPQWIVAGEIVHTSQLFARTVAKVLPDWIAELGTHLCHFKHSEPHWSEKAQRVVCIERVLLHGLEITRRSIDFLKVDPVAATQLFIRGALIDHQDTPITLRFYAHNNALRQKIETMLTRVRSNRVYAVEERLFCFYDARLKNVSSIHDLNRLVKERSEADPRFLCATEHDLTDGEDFEADLQQFPDQVAINNAVLPVAYHYKPGEEQDGVTVKVPLQIASHLTSGQVQWMVPGMREEIANALLRALPKVIRRDLMPIDPKGREIAAEFDPGRDDFLTALAIFITRRYRIHVKVEDWPPQSLPAHLQPRVEVLDPKQNTVVTSGRDLKVIRSAVEKQQHLHSDAWEKLLPRVERYALKSWSLGDLPESIVVEHIGAVPVLGYLGLVLRDGEIDVRLFRTAHEAA
;
A
#
# COMPACT_ATOMS: atom_id res chain seq x y z
N MET A 1 40.35 -37.96 -40.07
CA MET A 1 39.06 -38.45 -39.44
C MET A 1 39.32 -38.79 -38.00
N LEU A 2 38.49 -38.35 -37.09
CA LEU A 2 38.55 -38.74 -35.67
C LEU A 2 38.36 -40.27 -35.56
N ARG A 3 39.20 -40.92 -34.76
CA ARG A 3 39.09 -42.38 -34.55
C ARG A 3 38.13 -42.68 -33.44
N ILE A 4 36.84 -42.99 -33.77
CA ILE A 4 35.78 -43.24 -32.82
C ILE A 4 35.94 -44.63 -32.23
N ARG A 5 35.99 -44.77 -30.90
CA ARG A 5 35.97 -46.03 -30.15
C ARG A 5 34.77 -46.05 -29.20
N TYR A 6 34.12 -47.20 -29.09
CA TYR A 6 33.01 -47.43 -28.17
C TYR A 6 33.38 -48.44 -27.13
N PRO A 7 33.32 -48.19 -25.82
CA PRO A 7 33.49 -49.18 -24.77
C PRO A 7 32.44 -50.26 -24.90
N ALA A 8 32.87 -51.52 -24.93
CA ALA A 8 31.96 -52.66 -25.12
C ALA A 8 31.09 -52.99 -23.91
N ASP A 9 31.51 -52.55 -22.75
CA ASP A 9 30.84 -52.71 -21.46
C ASP A 9 29.63 -51.77 -21.25
N LEU A 10 29.46 -50.74 -22.10
CA LEU A 10 28.36 -49.81 -21.97
C LEU A 10 27.10 -50.33 -22.70
N PRO A 11 25.92 -50.36 -22.05
CA PRO A 11 24.68 -50.85 -22.62
C PRO A 11 24.29 -50.19 -23.93
N ILE A 12 24.51 -48.87 -24.12
CA ILE A 12 24.21 -48.16 -25.33
C ILE A 12 25.01 -48.65 -26.54
N THR A 13 26.20 -49.20 -26.31
CA THR A 13 27.08 -49.67 -27.40
C THR A 13 26.45 -50.87 -28.12
N ALA A 14 25.68 -51.71 -27.44
CA ALA A 14 24.97 -52.84 -28.06
C ALA A 14 23.86 -52.40 -29.02
N ARG A 15 23.31 -51.16 -28.87
CA ARG A 15 22.25 -50.62 -29.74
C ARG A 15 22.80 -49.57 -30.71
N ARG A 16 24.13 -49.41 -30.83
CA ARG A 16 24.80 -48.38 -31.64
C ARG A 16 24.29 -48.34 -33.06
N ASP A 17 24.26 -49.45 -33.79
CA ASP A 17 23.90 -49.46 -35.21
C ASP A 17 22.43 -49.05 -35.45
N GLU A 18 21.56 -49.47 -34.56
CA GLU A 18 20.14 -49.03 -34.57
C GLU A 18 20.00 -47.53 -34.31
N ILE A 19 20.70 -47.00 -33.28
CA ILE A 19 20.70 -45.58 -32.93
C ILE A 19 21.21 -44.76 -34.11
N VAL A 20 22.36 -45.13 -34.71
CA VAL A 20 22.93 -44.42 -35.86
C VAL A 20 22.02 -44.46 -37.07
N ALA A 21 21.38 -45.62 -37.37
CA ALA A 21 20.46 -45.76 -38.48
C ALA A 21 19.21 -44.88 -38.28
N THR A 22 18.63 -44.86 -37.07
CA THR A 22 17.45 -44.05 -36.74
C THR A 22 17.77 -42.53 -36.77
N MET A 23 18.95 -42.11 -36.30
CA MET A 23 19.39 -40.72 -36.43
C MET A 23 19.46 -40.23 -37.87
N ARG A 24 19.91 -41.11 -38.80
CA ARG A 24 19.98 -40.79 -40.24
C ARG A 24 18.58 -40.63 -40.85
N SER A 25 17.64 -41.54 -40.50
CA SER A 25 16.31 -41.60 -41.09
C SER A 25 15.32 -40.61 -40.50
N SER A 26 15.48 -40.20 -39.25
CA SER A 26 14.55 -39.32 -38.53
C SER A 26 15.17 -37.96 -38.24
N GLN A 27 14.33 -36.92 -38.19
CA GLN A 27 14.75 -35.58 -37.79
C GLN A 27 14.92 -35.48 -36.26
N VAL A 28 14.04 -36.15 -35.51
CA VAL A 28 14.01 -36.19 -34.07
C VAL A 28 14.10 -37.65 -33.60
N VAL A 29 14.90 -37.92 -32.58
CA VAL A 29 15.00 -39.25 -31.94
C VAL A 29 14.93 -39.07 -30.44
N ILE A 30 14.06 -39.85 -29.79
CA ILE A 30 13.96 -39.90 -28.34
C ILE A 30 14.73 -41.13 -27.83
N LEU A 31 15.72 -40.88 -26.97
CA LEU A 31 16.51 -41.98 -26.40
C LEU A 31 16.20 -42.13 -24.92
N ALA A 32 15.50 -43.18 -24.59
CA ALA A 32 15.16 -43.57 -23.21
C ALA A 32 16.25 -44.50 -22.65
N GLY A 33 16.61 -44.28 -21.40
CA GLY A 33 17.52 -45.21 -20.71
C GLY A 33 17.98 -44.68 -19.38
N GLU A 34 18.32 -45.63 -18.48
CA GLU A 34 18.75 -45.26 -17.11
C GLU A 34 20.10 -44.53 -17.08
N THR A 35 20.35 -43.80 -15.98
CA THR A 35 21.66 -43.20 -15.73
C THR A 35 22.74 -44.28 -15.64
N GLY A 36 23.86 -44.05 -16.36
CA GLY A 36 24.95 -45.00 -16.39
C GLY A 36 24.95 -45.89 -17.65
N SER A 37 23.92 -45.84 -18.49
CA SER A 37 23.89 -46.59 -19.76
C SER A 37 24.87 -46.09 -20.86
N GLY A 38 25.56 -44.96 -20.56
CA GLY A 38 26.55 -44.36 -21.48
C GLY A 38 25.99 -43.35 -22.46
N LYS A 39 24.71 -42.94 -22.38
CA LYS A 39 24.07 -41.98 -23.29
C LYS A 39 24.89 -40.71 -23.46
N THR A 40 25.15 -39.99 -22.39
CA THR A 40 25.79 -38.68 -22.37
C THR A 40 27.17 -38.68 -23.02
N THR A 41 27.97 -39.76 -22.88
CA THR A 41 29.32 -39.83 -23.40
C THR A 41 29.38 -40.42 -24.83
N GLN A 42 28.47 -41.34 -25.18
CA GLN A 42 28.54 -42.04 -26.45
C GLN A 42 27.73 -41.37 -27.58
N LEU A 43 26.57 -40.73 -27.25
CA LEU A 43 25.72 -40.08 -28.29
C LEU A 43 26.45 -39.02 -29.12
N PRO A 44 27.28 -38.11 -28.53
CA PRO A 44 28.02 -37.15 -29.35
C PRO A 44 28.93 -37.84 -30.37
N LYS A 45 29.51 -38.99 -30.02
CA LYS A 45 30.35 -39.81 -30.95
C LYS A 45 29.52 -40.46 -32.01
N MET A 46 28.35 -40.99 -31.65
CA MET A 46 27.40 -41.58 -32.61
C MET A 46 26.87 -40.53 -33.61
N CYS A 47 26.68 -39.26 -33.19
CA CYS A 47 26.34 -38.16 -34.08
C CYS A 47 27.48 -37.86 -35.08
N LEU A 48 28.74 -37.87 -34.65
CA LEU A 48 29.85 -37.74 -35.58
C LEU A 48 29.88 -38.87 -36.65
N GLU A 49 29.52 -40.09 -36.26
CA GLU A 49 29.41 -41.23 -37.17
C GLU A 49 28.18 -41.15 -38.07
N ALA A 50 27.08 -40.75 -37.53
CA ALA A 50 25.81 -40.60 -38.30
C ALA A 50 25.90 -39.50 -39.35
N PHE A 51 26.59 -38.41 -39.06
CA PHE A 51 26.67 -37.18 -39.88
C PHE A 51 28.10 -36.73 -40.09
N PRO A 52 28.96 -37.50 -40.79
CA PRO A 52 30.38 -37.18 -40.93
C PRO A 52 30.63 -35.86 -41.69
N ASP A 53 29.74 -35.53 -42.65
CA ASP A 53 29.85 -34.34 -43.53
C ASP A 53 29.11 -33.13 -43.00
N ALA A 54 28.56 -33.18 -41.75
CA ALA A 54 27.83 -32.09 -41.15
C ALA A 54 28.77 -30.86 -40.97
N ARG A 55 28.38 -29.73 -41.56
CA ARG A 55 29.14 -28.46 -41.48
C ARG A 55 28.98 -27.73 -40.15
N GLY A 56 27.90 -27.96 -39.44
CA GLY A 56 27.66 -27.34 -38.13
C GLY A 56 28.14 -28.20 -36.98
N MET A 57 28.16 -27.61 -35.77
CA MET A 57 28.56 -28.28 -34.54
C MET A 57 27.45 -29.25 -34.06
N ILE A 58 27.86 -30.21 -33.25
CA ILE A 58 27.01 -31.03 -32.41
C ILE A 58 26.93 -30.32 -31.05
N GLY A 59 25.76 -29.74 -30.73
CA GLY A 59 25.51 -29.09 -29.43
C GLY A 59 24.95 -30.09 -28.45
N CYS A 60 25.52 -30.18 -27.24
CA CYS A 60 25.07 -31.07 -26.16
C CYS A 60 24.72 -30.28 -24.94
N THR A 61 23.44 -30.22 -24.56
CA THR A 61 23.08 -29.52 -23.32
C THR A 61 23.20 -30.42 -22.10
N GLN A 62 23.47 -29.81 -20.97
CA GLN A 62 23.52 -30.47 -19.67
C GLN A 62 22.85 -29.55 -18.63
N PRO A 63 21.98 -30.05 -17.73
CA PRO A 63 21.34 -29.20 -16.75
C PRO A 63 22.32 -28.65 -15.70
N ARG A 64 23.50 -29.29 -15.55
CA ARG A 64 24.45 -28.94 -14.50
C ARG A 64 25.85 -28.66 -15.04
N ARG A 65 26.45 -27.57 -14.57
CA ARG A 65 27.79 -27.09 -14.98
C ARG A 65 28.89 -28.16 -14.80
N VAL A 66 28.88 -28.82 -13.63
CA VAL A 66 29.88 -29.87 -13.32
C VAL A 66 29.74 -31.04 -14.27
N ALA A 67 28.53 -31.44 -14.63
CA ALA A 67 28.30 -32.49 -15.61
C ALA A 67 28.81 -32.08 -17.00
N ALA A 68 28.45 -30.90 -17.49
CA ALA A 68 28.91 -30.41 -18.79
C ALA A 68 30.44 -30.43 -18.91
N MET A 69 31.14 -29.95 -17.86
CA MET A 69 32.61 -29.93 -17.86
C MET A 69 33.23 -31.34 -17.77
N SER A 70 32.73 -32.18 -16.85
CA SER A 70 33.34 -33.50 -16.66
C SER A 70 33.10 -34.43 -17.85
N VAL A 71 31.90 -34.40 -18.41
CA VAL A 71 31.53 -35.20 -19.57
C VAL A 71 32.28 -34.73 -20.82
N SER A 72 32.42 -33.43 -21.07
CA SER A 72 33.18 -32.91 -22.20
C SER A 72 34.62 -33.37 -22.17
N LYS A 73 35.28 -33.34 -20.99
CA LYS A 73 36.64 -33.83 -20.83
C LYS A 73 36.72 -35.35 -21.09
N ARG A 74 35.76 -36.11 -20.56
CA ARG A 74 35.70 -37.55 -20.79
C ARG A 74 35.52 -37.93 -22.25
N VAL A 75 34.67 -37.19 -22.98
CA VAL A 75 34.48 -37.40 -24.43
C VAL A 75 35.76 -37.05 -25.20
N ALA A 76 36.45 -35.98 -24.82
CA ALA A 76 37.74 -35.61 -25.41
C ALA A 76 38.79 -36.73 -25.21
N GLU A 77 38.90 -37.25 -23.99
CA GLU A 77 39.77 -38.38 -23.65
C GLU A 77 39.42 -39.64 -24.50
N GLU A 78 38.13 -39.98 -24.61
CA GLU A 78 37.71 -41.17 -25.37
C GLU A 78 37.94 -41.02 -26.90
N LEU A 79 37.89 -39.78 -27.42
CA LEU A 79 38.23 -39.44 -28.80
C LEU A 79 39.72 -39.24 -29.04
N ASN A 80 40.51 -39.23 -27.95
CA ASN A 80 41.94 -38.96 -27.99
C ASN A 80 42.29 -37.60 -28.63
N VAL A 81 41.53 -36.56 -28.25
CA VAL A 81 41.73 -35.18 -28.69
C VAL A 81 41.99 -34.26 -27.53
N ALA A 82 42.65 -33.12 -27.79
CA ALA A 82 42.85 -32.13 -26.77
C ALA A 82 41.54 -31.43 -26.44
N TRP A 83 41.22 -31.31 -25.15
CA TRP A 83 40.05 -30.60 -24.67
C TRP A 83 40.19 -29.10 -24.96
N GLY A 84 39.10 -28.43 -25.43
CA GLY A 84 39.09 -27.07 -25.90
C GLY A 84 39.30 -26.92 -27.41
N HIS A 85 39.60 -28.01 -28.15
CA HIS A 85 39.71 -28.08 -29.59
C HIS A 85 38.46 -28.71 -30.22
N GLU A 86 38.53 -29.93 -30.74
CA GLU A 86 37.42 -30.61 -31.37
C GLU A 86 36.26 -30.88 -30.43
N VAL A 87 36.55 -31.02 -29.11
CA VAL A 87 35.57 -31.13 -28.05
C VAL A 87 35.77 -29.97 -27.09
N GLY A 88 34.80 -29.09 -27.01
CA GLY A 88 34.83 -27.93 -26.14
C GLY A 88 33.63 -27.89 -25.19
N CYS A 89 33.70 -26.98 -24.20
CA CYS A 89 32.63 -26.73 -23.26
C CYS A 89 32.41 -25.23 -23.13
N LYS A 90 31.15 -24.81 -23.25
CA LYS A 90 30.76 -23.43 -22.98
C LYS A 90 29.77 -23.39 -21.82
N MET A 91 30.14 -22.68 -20.81
CA MET A 91 29.30 -22.43 -19.66
C MET A 91 29.11 -20.92 -19.49
N ARG A 92 28.22 -20.53 -18.60
CA ARG A 92 27.94 -19.12 -18.33
C ARG A 92 29.20 -18.31 -18.03
N PHE A 93 30.28 -18.96 -17.56
CA PHE A 93 31.46 -18.34 -17.02
C PHE A 93 32.80 -18.78 -17.66
N SER A 94 32.74 -19.72 -18.61
CA SER A 94 33.92 -20.15 -19.40
C SER A 94 33.51 -20.55 -20.80
N ASP A 95 34.31 -20.16 -21.77
CA ASP A 95 34.17 -20.59 -23.16
C ASP A 95 35.48 -21.25 -23.57
N ASP A 96 35.51 -22.58 -23.43
CA ASP A 96 36.62 -23.45 -23.81
C ASP A 96 36.29 -24.12 -25.16
N THR A 97 35.86 -23.29 -26.15
CA THR A 97 35.60 -23.73 -27.53
C THR A 97 36.49 -22.99 -28.50
N GLY A 98 36.84 -23.62 -29.60
CA GLY A 98 37.69 -23.07 -30.67
C GLY A 98 37.01 -23.11 -32.02
N ARG A 99 37.68 -22.67 -33.06
CA ARG A 99 37.18 -22.71 -34.46
C ARG A 99 37.02 -24.13 -34.98
N ASP A 100 37.79 -25.08 -34.42
CA ASP A 100 37.79 -26.49 -34.81
C ASP A 100 36.80 -27.33 -33.96
N THR A 101 36.03 -26.69 -33.06
CA THR A 101 35.10 -27.41 -32.19
C THR A 101 33.99 -28.03 -33.01
N ARG A 102 33.86 -29.35 -32.93
CA ARG A 102 32.81 -30.15 -33.53
C ARG A 102 31.75 -30.61 -32.56
N ILE A 103 32.17 -30.86 -31.30
CA ILE A 103 31.23 -31.22 -30.20
C ILE A 103 31.36 -30.11 -29.15
N LYS A 104 30.26 -29.45 -28.90
CA LYS A 104 30.18 -28.36 -27.90
C LYS A 104 29.22 -28.75 -26.81
N PHE A 105 29.78 -28.99 -25.61
CA PHE A 105 28.96 -29.14 -24.39
C PHE A 105 28.60 -27.79 -23.84
N MET A 106 27.38 -27.64 -23.30
CA MET A 106 26.91 -26.40 -22.72
C MET A 106 25.79 -26.66 -21.73
N THR A 107 25.48 -25.67 -20.89
CA THR A 107 24.28 -25.72 -20.07
C THR A 107 23.05 -25.25 -20.88
N ASP A 108 21.83 -25.69 -20.49
CA ASP A 108 20.56 -25.31 -21.14
C ASP A 108 20.42 -23.77 -21.25
N GLY A 109 20.82 -23.03 -20.21
CA GLY A 109 20.81 -21.58 -20.21
C GLY A 109 21.74 -20.92 -21.24
N ILE A 110 22.83 -21.63 -21.66
CA ILE A 110 23.72 -21.13 -22.73
C ILE A 110 23.05 -21.28 -24.09
N LEU A 111 22.42 -22.41 -24.36
CA LEU A 111 21.66 -22.59 -25.61
C LEU A 111 20.55 -21.54 -25.73
N LEU A 112 19.85 -21.24 -24.62
CA LEU A 112 18.85 -20.16 -24.60
C LEU A 112 19.46 -18.78 -24.88
N ALA A 113 20.65 -18.49 -24.37
CA ALA A 113 21.33 -17.24 -24.67
C ALA A 113 21.77 -17.16 -26.15
N GLU A 114 22.14 -18.27 -26.76
CA GLU A 114 22.51 -18.33 -28.18
C GLU A 114 21.31 -18.15 -29.11
N ILE A 115 20.13 -18.61 -28.74
CA ILE A 115 18.86 -18.33 -29.45
C ILE A 115 18.64 -16.83 -29.62
N GLN A 116 19.06 -16.02 -28.65
CA GLN A 116 18.92 -14.57 -28.70
C GLN A 116 19.72 -13.94 -29.87
N SER A 117 20.92 -14.45 -30.11
CA SER A 117 21.81 -13.95 -31.19
C SER A 117 21.59 -14.66 -32.53
N ASP A 118 21.26 -15.97 -32.50
CA ASP A 118 20.96 -16.78 -33.64
C ASP A 118 19.65 -17.59 -33.46
N PRO A 119 18.49 -16.97 -33.72
CA PRO A 119 17.18 -17.63 -33.55
C PRO A 119 17.00 -18.92 -34.39
N LEU A 120 17.78 -19.12 -35.42
CA LEU A 120 17.73 -20.33 -36.23
C LEU A 120 18.78 -21.37 -35.84
N LEU A 121 19.60 -21.10 -34.84
CA LEU A 121 20.67 -21.98 -34.37
C LEU A 121 21.52 -22.56 -35.53
N ARG A 122 21.88 -21.67 -36.46
CA ARG A 122 22.61 -22.03 -37.69
C ARG A 122 24.00 -22.64 -37.45
N ALA A 123 24.57 -22.34 -36.31
CA ALA A 123 25.84 -22.91 -35.87
C ALA A 123 25.78 -24.44 -35.68
N TYR A 124 24.58 -25.00 -35.52
CA TYR A 124 24.37 -26.40 -35.18
C TYR A 124 23.75 -27.19 -36.32
N SER A 125 24.27 -28.40 -36.56
CA SER A 125 23.65 -29.43 -37.41
C SER A 125 22.90 -30.46 -36.57
N VAL A 126 23.35 -30.71 -35.35
CA VAL A 126 22.75 -31.64 -34.40
C VAL A 126 22.65 -30.99 -33.04
N LEU A 127 21.52 -31.18 -32.37
CA LEU A 127 21.34 -30.81 -30.96
C LEU A 127 20.98 -32.05 -30.14
N ILE A 128 21.64 -32.21 -29.00
CA ILE A 128 21.33 -33.22 -27.99
C ILE A 128 20.83 -32.51 -26.75
N LEU A 129 19.55 -32.66 -26.41
CA LEU A 129 19.01 -32.22 -25.14
C LEU A 129 19.11 -33.38 -24.15
N ASP A 130 20.14 -33.34 -23.31
CA ASP A 130 20.38 -34.40 -22.35
C ASP A 130 19.61 -34.17 -21.04
N GLU A 131 19.26 -35.25 -20.35
CA GLU A 131 18.54 -35.26 -19.09
C GLU A 131 17.20 -34.47 -19.14
N ALA A 132 16.49 -34.57 -20.30
CA ALA A 132 15.24 -33.80 -20.49
C ALA A 132 14.16 -34.10 -19.42
N HIS A 133 14.25 -35.25 -18.76
CA HIS A 133 13.34 -35.64 -17.69
C HIS A 133 13.52 -34.79 -16.39
N GLU A 134 14.58 -34.01 -16.23
CA GLU A 134 14.69 -33.05 -15.12
C GLU A 134 13.63 -31.93 -15.23
N ARG A 135 13.05 -31.73 -16.43
CA ARG A 135 11.93 -30.80 -16.67
C ARG A 135 12.15 -29.45 -16.00
N SER A 136 13.39 -28.92 -16.09
CA SER A 136 13.69 -27.57 -15.66
C SER A 136 12.96 -26.54 -16.53
N LEU A 137 12.78 -25.31 -16.02
CA LEU A 137 12.15 -24.23 -16.75
C LEU A 137 12.82 -23.98 -18.12
N ASN A 138 14.15 -24.06 -18.18
CA ASN A 138 14.92 -23.89 -19.42
C ASN A 138 14.69 -25.04 -20.38
N ILE A 139 14.66 -26.28 -19.92
CA ILE A 139 14.41 -27.45 -20.75
C ILE A 139 13.02 -27.38 -21.37
N ASP A 140 11.98 -27.11 -20.57
CA ASP A 140 10.59 -27.01 -21.08
C ASP A 140 10.44 -25.90 -22.12
N PHE A 141 11.10 -24.76 -21.90
CA PHE A 141 11.12 -23.69 -22.89
C PHE A 141 11.86 -24.08 -24.16
N LEU A 142 13.04 -24.73 -24.06
CA LEU A 142 13.81 -25.21 -25.22
C LEU A 142 13.03 -26.23 -26.02
N LEU A 143 12.35 -27.19 -25.38
CA LEU A 143 11.54 -28.18 -26.04
C LEU A 143 10.43 -27.50 -26.86
N GLY A 144 9.65 -26.61 -26.27
CA GLY A 144 8.62 -25.86 -27.00
C GLY A 144 9.17 -25.01 -28.15
N TYR A 145 10.32 -24.35 -27.94
CA TYR A 145 11.01 -23.58 -28.97
C TYR A 145 11.43 -24.46 -30.17
N LEU A 146 12.02 -25.60 -29.86
CA LEU A 146 12.50 -26.53 -30.87
C LEU A 146 11.37 -27.15 -31.69
N VAL A 147 10.18 -27.39 -31.13
CA VAL A 147 8.99 -27.80 -31.89
C VAL A 147 8.73 -26.84 -33.05
N GLY A 148 8.76 -25.54 -32.82
CA GLY A 148 8.59 -24.53 -33.84
C GLY A 148 9.80 -24.35 -34.78
N LEU A 149 11.02 -24.49 -34.23
CA LEU A 149 12.25 -24.35 -35.01
C LEU A 149 12.45 -25.45 -36.02
N LEU A 150 12.19 -26.70 -35.68
CA LEU A 150 12.39 -27.87 -36.55
C LEU A 150 11.52 -27.84 -37.81
N GLN A 151 10.36 -27.15 -37.75
CA GLN A 151 9.56 -26.90 -38.95
C GLN A 151 10.25 -25.92 -39.92
N LYS A 152 11.07 -25.01 -39.40
CA LYS A 152 11.83 -24.00 -40.18
C LYS A 152 13.21 -24.52 -40.61
N ARG A 153 13.74 -25.51 -39.89
CA ARG A 153 15.04 -26.10 -40.05
C ARG A 153 14.96 -27.65 -40.25
N PRO A 154 14.44 -28.12 -41.40
CA PRO A 154 14.33 -29.57 -41.66
C PRO A 154 15.69 -30.29 -41.69
N ASP A 155 16.78 -29.54 -41.86
CA ASP A 155 18.16 -30.00 -41.87
C ASP A 155 18.71 -30.26 -40.44
N LEU A 156 18.13 -29.58 -39.42
CA LEU A 156 18.58 -29.72 -38.04
C LEU A 156 18.08 -31.04 -37.43
N LYS A 157 18.99 -31.80 -36.85
CA LYS A 157 18.68 -33.04 -36.12
C LYS A 157 18.60 -32.79 -34.61
N LEU A 158 17.63 -33.38 -33.96
CA LEU A 158 17.40 -33.30 -32.55
C LEU A 158 17.42 -34.68 -31.89
N ILE A 159 18.20 -34.85 -30.85
CA ILE A 159 18.18 -36.02 -29.97
C ILE A 159 17.76 -35.56 -28.59
N VAL A 160 16.67 -36.12 -28.05
CA VAL A 160 16.23 -35.86 -26.68
C VAL A 160 16.53 -37.09 -25.86
N THR A 161 17.38 -36.94 -24.85
CA THR A 161 17.63 -38.06 -23.93
C THR A 161 16.82 -37.93 -22.66
N SER A 162 16.33 -39.01 -22.16
CA SER A 162 15.57 -39.08 -20.92
C SER A 162 16.01 -40.32 -20.12
N ALA A 163 15.85 -40.29 -18.81
CA ALA A 163 15.65 -41.52 -18.06
C ALA A 163 14.34 -42.19 -18.62
N THR A 164 13.99 -43.38 -18.21
CA THR A 164 12.82 -44.13 -18.66
C THR A 164 11.46 -43.45 -18.34
N ILE A 165 11.38 -42.13 -18.37
CA ILE A 165 10.29 -41.31 -17.84
C ILE A 165 9.71 -40.44 -18.96
N ASP A 166 8.38 -40.47 -19.12
CA ASP A 166 7.57 -39.59 -19.97
C ASP A 166 8.00 -39.50 -21.44
N THR A 167 8.62 -40.55 -21.96
CA THR A 167 9.12 -40.62 -23.34
C THR A 167 8.02 -40.45 -24.37
N GLN A 168 6.80 -40.92 -24.05
CA GLN A 168 5.63 -40.81 -24.90
C GLN A 168 5.22 -39.33 -25.09
N ALA A 169 5.27 -38.51 -24.04
CA ALA A 169 4.94 -37.12 -24.16
C ALA A 169 5.95 -36.35 -25.04
N PHE A 170 7.26 -36.69 -24.92
CA PHE A 170 8.29 -36.14 -25.82
C PHE A 170 8.07 -36.59 -27.26
N SER A 171 7.80 -37.85 -27.47
CA SER A 171 7.52 -38.37 -28.82
C SER A 171 6.34 -37.69 -29.47
N ALA A 172 5.21 -37.57 -28.74
CA ALA A 172 4.00 -36.91 -29.21
C ALA A 172 4.24 -35.42 -29.55
N ALA A 173 5.00 -34.70 -28.74
CA ALA A 173 5.33 -33.29 -28.94
C ALA A 173 6.13 -33.07 -30.26
N PHE A 174 6.93 -34.06 -30.68
CA PHE A 174 7.73 -33.99 -31.90
C PHE A 174 7.17 -34.90 -33.03
N GLY A 175 5.84 -34.97 -33.15
CA GLY A 175 5.19 -35.63 -34.29
C GLY A 175 5.35 -37.14 -34.28
N ASN A 176 5.30 -37.80 -33.12
CA ASN A 176 5.51 -39.21 -32.88
C ASN A 176 6.93 -39.68 -33.27
N ALA A 177 7.94 -38.93 -32.85
CA ALA A 177 9.34 -39.26 -33.02
C ALA A 177 9.66 -40.65 -32.48
N PRO A 178 10.54 -41.45 -33.16
CA PRO A 178 10.91 -42.78 -32.71
C PRO A 178 11.55 -42.77 -31.32
N ILE A 179 11.18 -43.77 -30.51
CA ILE A 179 11.73 -43.96 -29.15
C ILE A 179 12.62 -45.19 -29.22
N ILE A 180 13.89 -45.05 -28.77
CA ILE A 180 14.81 -46.16 -28.58
C ILE A 180 15.07 -46.32 -27.11
N GLU A 181 14.80 -47.47 -26.55
CA GLU A 181 15.03 -47.80 -25.14
C GLU A 181 16.35 -48.52 -24.93
N VAL A 182 17.22 -47.96 -24.11
CA VAL A 182 18.51 -48.56 -23.74
C VAL A 182 18.42 -49.00 -22.28
N SER A 183 18.31 -50.28 -22.03
CA SER A 183 18.36 -50.81 -20.65
C SER A 183 19.73 -50.52 -20.02
N GLY A 184 19.75 -49.94 -18.84
CA GLY A 184 20.96 -49.57 -18.15
C GLY A 184 21.20 -50.33 -16.85
N ARG A 185 20.26 -51.21 -16.47
CA ARG A 185 20.42 -52.02 -15.28
C ARG A 185 21.38 -53.18 -15.55
N LEU A 186 22.47 -53.19 -14.78
CA LEU A 186 23.41 -54.29 -14.78
C LEU A 186 22.94 -55.42 -13.85
N TYR A 187 22.18 -55.04 -12.78
CA TYR A 187 21.77 -55.98 -11.76
C TYR A 187 20.30 -55.70 -11.31
N PRO A 188 19.52 -56.71 -10.93
CA PRO A 188 18.16 -56.54 -10.41
C PRO A 188 18.13 -55.84 -9.06
N VAL A 189 17.03 -55.15 -8.78
CA VAL A 189 16.76 -54.49 -7.49
C VAL A 189 15.46 -55.05 -6.93
N GLU A 190 15.57 -55.73 -5.80
CA GLU A 190 14.40 -56.12 -5.02
C GLU A 190 13.74 -54.90 -4.38
N ILE A 191 12.43 -54.74 -4.58
CA ILE A 191 11.63 -53.68 -3.93
C ILE A 191 10.85 -54.30 -2.78
N ARG A 192 11.10 -53.77 -1.56
CA ARG A 192 10.40 -54.16 -0.36
C ARG A 192 9.61 -53.01 0.23
N TYR A 193 8.31 -53.18 0.50
CA TYR A 193 7.47 -52.18 1.13
C TYR A 193 7.38 -52.44 2.63
N ALA A 194 7.74 -51.46 3.46
CA ALA A 194 7.75 -51.51 4.92
C ALA A 194 7.04 -50.22 5.45
N PRO A 195 5.69 -50.17 5.40
CA PRO A 195 4.95 -49.01 5.84
C PRO A 195 5.18 -48.68 7.31
N LEU A 196 5.29 -47.38 7.64
CA LEU A 196 5.57 -46.87 9.00
C LEU A 196 4.39 -47.03 9.94
N VAL A 197 3.18 -47.03 9.39
CA VAL A 197 1.94 -47.24 10.17
C VAL A 197 1.48 -48.65 9.89
N THR A 198 1.46 -49.49 10.94
CA THR A 198 0.86 -50.80 10.94
C THR A 198 -0.22 -50.83 12.01
N ASP A 199 -1.03 -51.89 12.06
CA ASP A 199 -2.07 -52.07 13.09
C ASP A 199 -1.48 -52.12 14.53
N GLU A 200 -0.17 -52.32 14.65
CA GLU A 200 0.53 -52.49 15.95
C GLU A 200 1.43 -51.29 16.29
N ASP A 201 1.97 -50.51 15.30
CA ASP A 201 2.96 -49.46 15.54
C ASP A 201 2.74 -48.24 14.65
N ASP A 202 2.85 -47.03 15.22
CA ASP A 202 2.93 -45.75 14.53
C ASP A 202 4.34 -45.15 14.71
N LEU A 203 5.25 -45.56 13.84
CA LEU A 203 6.66 -45.12 13.87
C LEU A 203 6.87 -43.84 13.09
N GLY A 204 7.58 -42.89 13.65
CA GLY A 204 8.06 -41.73 12.90
C GLY A 204 9.01 -42.16 11.76
N PHE A 205 9.01 -41.45 10.64
CA PHE A 205 9.81 -41.80 9.45
C PHE A 205 11.35 -41.84 9.75
N ILE A 206 11.83 -41.14 10.78
CA ILE A 206 13.22 -41.16 11.22
C ILE A 206 13.50 -42.50 11.91
N ASP A 207 12.67 -42.91 12.86
CA ASP A 207 12.84 -44.17 13.59
C ASP A 207 12.66 -45.37 12.67
N GLY A 208 11.68 -45.30 11.76
CA GLY A 208 11.48 -46.31 10.72
C GLY A 208 12.68 -46.44 9.78
N ALA A 209 13.34 -45.35 9.42
CA ALA A 209 14.54 -45.41 8.60
C ALA A 209 15.72 -46.00 9.36
N VAL A 210 15.88 -45.66 10.63
CA VAL A 210 16.91 -46.25 11.49
C VAL A 210 16.73 -47.78 11.61
N ALA A 211 15.52 -48.23 11.91
CA ALA A 211 15.19 -49.64 11.98
C ALA A 211 15.43 -50.38 10.64
N ALA A 212 15.04 -49.79 9.52
CA ALA A 212 15.26 -50.34 8.19
C ALA A 212 16.76 -50.45 7.84
N VAL A 213 17.57 -49.47 8.24
CA VAL A 213 19.04 -49.57 8.08
C VAL A 213 19.63 -50.67 8.95
N GLU A 214 19.25 -50.76 10.21
CA GLU A 214 19.73 -51.82 11.12
C GLU A 214 19.39 -53.21 10.55
N ASN A 215 18.14 -53.41 10.12
CA ASN A 215 17.72 -54.71 9.51
C ASN A 215 18.48 -55.00 8.21
N ALA A 216 18.64 -54.01 7.35
CA ALA A 216 19.37 -54.16 6.10
C ALA A 216 20.85 -54.50 6.29
N LEU A 217 21.49 -53.94 7.32
CA LEU A 217 22.88 -54.22 7.67
C LEU A 217 23.08 -55.66 8.24
N ILE A 218 22.04 -56.21 8.86
CA ILE A 218 22.01 -57.60 9.32
C ILE A 218 21.80 -58.57 8.16
N GLU A 219 20.88 -58.27 7.24
CA GLU A 219 20.52 -59.10 6.11
C GLU A 219 21.57 -59.15 4.99
N THR A 220 22.40 -58.10 4.91
CA THR A 220 23.38 -57.97 3.82
C THR A 220 24.82 -57.91 4.35
N ASP A 221 25.72 -58.76 3.83
CA ASP A 221 27.10 -58.85 4.32
C ASP A 221 28.05 -57.74 3.79
N ASP A 222 27.77 -57.16 2.61
CA ASP A 222 28.62 -56.16 1.96
C ASP A 222 27.80 -55.14 1.13
N GLY A 223 28.46 -54.03 0.80
CA GLY A 223 27.84 -52.90 0.12
C GLY A 223 27.34 -51.80 1.06
N ASP A 224 27.33 -50.59 0.56
CA ASP A 224 26.95 -49.40 1.33
C ASP A 224 25.41 -49.16 1.28
N VAL A 225 24.89 -48.51 2.29
CA VAL A 225 23.47 -48.16 2.40
C VAL A 225 23.26 -46.67 2.06
N LEU A 226 22.26 -46.36 1.22
CA LEU A 226 21.84 -45.01 0.95
C LEU A 226 20.43 -44.77 1.48
N VAL A 227 20.31 -43.77 2.36
CA VAL A 227 19.03 -43.39 2.98
C VAL A 227 18.57 -42.05 2.44
N PHE A 228 17.34 -41.98 1.92
CA PHE A 228 16.73 -40.72 1.45
C PHE A 228 15.91 -40.09 2.55
N MET A 229 16.30 -38.85 2.94
CA MET A 229 15.61 -38.01 3.92
C MET A 229 15.15 -36.69 3.30
N PRO A 230 14.00 -36.11 3.76
CA PRO A 230 13.45 -34.88 3.15
C PRO A 230 14.21 -33.60 3.51
N THR A 231 14.79 -33.49 4.72
CA THR A 231 15.44 -32.25 5.17
C THR A 231 16.81 -32.49 5.80
N GLU A 232 17.61 -31.41 5.86
CA GLU A 232 18.93 -31.46 6.53
C GLU A 232 18.82 -31.78 8.03
N ARG A 233 17.73 -31.41 8.66
CA ARG A 233 17.44 -31.71 10.06
C ARG A 233 17.22 -33.21 10.23
N ASP A 234 16.36 -33.76 9.40
CA ASP A 234 16.06 -35.21 9.46
C ASP A 234 17.31 -36.05 9.20
N ILE A 235 18.20 -35.59 8.29
CA ILE A 235 19.51 -36.25 8.06
C ILE A 235 20.34 -36.27 9.35
N ARG A 236 20.39 -35.17 10.09
CA ARG A 236 21.16 -35.08 11.34
C ARG A 236 20.57 -35.98 12.43
N ASP A 237 19.26 -35.82 12.62
CA ASP A 237 18.55 -36.60 13.65
C ASP A 237 18.72 -38.11 13.38
N THR A 238 18.61 -38.54 12.13
CA THR A 238 18.87 -39.95 11.71
C THR A 238 20.34 -40.35 11.91
N ARG A 239 21.29 -39.47 11.54
CA ARG A 239 22.72 -39.75 11.73
C ARG A 239 23.08 -39.93 13.19
N ASP A 240 22.60 -39.01 14.05
CA ASP A 240 22.93 -39.07 15.50
C ASP A 240 22.35 -40.31 16.16
N LEU A 241 21.17 -40.80 15.72
CA LEU A 241 20.61 -42.07 16.16
C LEU A 241 21.45 -43.26 15.67
N LEU A 242 21.85 -43.28 14.39
CA LEU A 242 22.66 -44.39 13.84
C LEU A 242 24.07 -44.41 14.39
N ASP A 243 24.72 -43.24 14.56
CA ASP A 243 26.06 -43.18 15.21
C ASP A 243 26.03 -43.71 16.63
N GLY A 244 24.93 -43.55 17.37
CA GLY A 244 24.75 -44.09 18.71
C GLY A 244 24.46 -45.61 18.76
N ARG A 245 23.92 -46.18 17.66
CA ARG A 245 23.51 -47.63 17.63
C ARG A 245 24.46 -48.53 16.84
N LEU A 246 25.08 -48.03 15.79
CA LEU A 246 25.99 -48.78 14.95
C LEU A 246 27.40 -48.82 15.57
N GLY A 247 28.03 -50.00 15.56
CA GLY A 247 29.37 -50.18 16.06
C GLY A 247 30.45 -49.51 15.21
N SER A 248 31.70 -49.53 15.71
CA SER A 248 32.87 -48.86 15.09
C SER A 248 33.23 -49.36 13.69
N ASN A 249 32.62 -50.45 13.22
CA ASN A 249 32.83 -51.02 11.88
C ASN A 249 32.12 -50.28 10.76
N PHE A 250 31.19 -49.38 11.11
CA PHE A 250 30.40 -48.60 10.17
C PHE A 250 30.82 -47.12 10.17
N GLU A 251 30.62 -46.44 9.05
CA GLU A 251 30.83 -45.01 8.89
C GLU A 251 29.51 -44.36 8.42
N VAL A 252 28.89 -43.51 9.26
CA VAL A 252 27.66 -42.78 8.89
C VAL A 252 28.01 -41.42 8.32
N LEU A 253 27.58 -41.16 7.10
CA LEU A 253 27.91 -39.94 6.35
C LEU A 253 26.63 -39.20 5.90
N ALA A 254 26.62 -37.90 6.04
CA ALA A 254 25.54 -37.04 5.55
C ALA A 254 25.85 -36.52 4.14
N LEU A 255 24.81 -36.33 3.31
CA LEU A 255 24.93 -35.73 1.96
C LEU A 255 23.75 -34.80 1.66
N TYR A 256 24.03 -33.51 1.67
CA TYR A 256 23.05 -32.49 1.29
C TYR A 256 23.72 -31.31 0.60
N GLY A 257 22.95 -30.49 -0.16
CA GLY A 257 23.48 -29.48 -1.06
C GLY A 257 24.28 -28.35 -0.40
N ARG A 258 24.10 -28.08 0.92
CA ARG A 258 24.82 -27.03 1.65
C ARG A 258 26.09 -27.52 2.35
N MET A 259 26.46 -28.75 2.18
CA MET A 259 27.64 -29.36 2.78
C MET A 259 28.94 -28.80 2.22
N ALA A 260 29.99 -28.72 3.02
CA ALA A 260 31.32 -28.34 2.58
C ALA A 260 31.87 -29.36 1.56
N ALA A 261 32.53 -28.86 0.51
CA ALA A 261 33.02 -29.71 -0.58
C ALA A 261 33.97 -30.84 -0.09
N ALA A 262 34.78 -30.57 0.93
CA ALA A 262 35.68 -31.57 1.52
C ALA A 262 34.94 -32.75 2.20
N GLU A 263 33.80 -32.47 2.84
CA GLU A 263 32.93 -33.47 3.43
C GLU A 263 32.18 -34.27 2.37
N GLN A 264 31.71 -33.60 1.30
CA GLN A 264 31.14 -34.32 0.15
C GLN A 264 32.17 -35.27 -0.50
N GLN A 265 33.44 -34.85 -0.63
CA GLN A 265 34.49 -35.69 -1.23
C GLN A 265 34.76 -36.94 -0.43
N ARG A 266 34.56 -36.95 0.89
CA ARG A 266 34.72 -38.18 1.72
C ARG A 266 33.77 -39.29 1.28
N ILE A 267 32.60 -39.00 0.78
CA ILE A 267 31.59 -39.95 0.33
C ILE A 267 32.10 -40.75 -0.88
N PHE A 268 32.87 -40.06 -1.77
CA PHE A 268 33.41 -40.67 -2.99
C PHE A 268 34.75 -41.31 -2.81
N ALA A 269 35.48 -41.00 -1.73
CA ALA A 269 36.78 -41.58 -1.46
C ALA A 269 36.65 -43.05 -1.11
N PRO A 270 37.62 -43.93 -1.53
CA PRO A 270 37.64 -45.32 -1.09
C PRO A 270 37.71 -45.42 0.42
N GLY A 271 36.82 -46.20 1.03
CA GLY A 271 36.79 -46.44 2.48
C GLY A 271 36.95 -47.92 2.82
N LYS A 272 37.54 -48.20 3.97
CA LYS A 272 37.72 -49.57 4.48
C LYS A 272 36.50 -50.12 5.23
N LYS A 273 35.65 -49.18 5.73
CA LYS A 273 34.45 -49.50 6.48
C LYS A 273 33.21 -49.51 5.58
N ARG A 274 32.22 -50.26 5.97
CA ARG A 274 30.90 -50.18 5.35
C ARG A 274 30.22 -48.86 5.71
N ARG A 275 29.53 -48.21 4.74
CA ARG A 275 28.99 -46.85 4.92
C ARG A 275 27.49 -46.84 4.89
N VAL A 276 26.94 -45.97 5.71
CA VAL A 276 25.54 -45.51 5.63
C VAL A 276 25.55 -44.03 5.20
N VAL A 277 25.13 -43.77 3.98
CA VAL A 277 25.04 -42.42 3.45
C VAL A 277 23.58 -41.91 3.55
N ILE A 278 23.36 -40.87 4.35
CA ILE A 278 22.04 -40.29 4.51
C ILE A 278 21.97 -39.04 3.65
N ALA A 279 21.05 -38.99 2.68
CA ALA A 279 21.04 -37.97 1.65
C ALA A 279 19.66 -37.35 1.44
N THR A 280 19.63 -36.11 0.96
CA THR A 280 18.42 -35.55 0.32
C THR A 280 18.32 -36.05 -1.13
N ASN A 281 17.31 -35.57 -1.87
CA ASN A 281 17.13 -35.83 -3.30
C ASN A 281 18.36 -35.42 -4.18
N VAL A 282 19.39 -34.82 -3.63
CA VAL A 282 20.67 -34.59 -4.30
C VAL A 282 21.33 -35.87 -4.80
N ALA A 283 21.09 -37.00 -4.08
CA ALA A 283 21.60 -38.31 -4.47
C ALA A 283 20.71 -39.08 -5.46
N GLU A 284 19.56 -38.49 -5.86
CA GLU A 284 18.57 -39.18 -6.70
C GLU A 284 18.98 -39.22 -8.18
N THR A 285 19.52 -38.13 -8.75
CA THR A 285 19.84 -38.05 -10.19
C THR A 285 21.31 -37.81 -10.50
N SER A 286 21.97 -36.91 -9.80
CA SER A 286 23.16 -36.19 -10.30
C SER A 286 24.50 -36.75 -9.83
N ILE A 287 24.47 -37.61 -8.79
CA ILE A 287 25.69 -38.07 -8.14
C ILE A 287 25.70 -39.59 -8.15
N THR A 288 26.77 -40.18 -8.63
CA THR A 288 26.99 -41.62 -8.54
C THR A 288 27.83 -41.92 -7.30
N ILE A 289 27.17 -42.42 -6.26
CA ILE A 289 27.83 -42.90 -5.05
C ILE A 289 28.27 -44.35 -5.31
N PRO A 290 29.54 -44.65 -5.13
CA PRO A 290 30.05 -46.03 -5.36
C PRO A 290 29.55 -46.97 -4.27
N ARG A 291 29.52 -48.29 -4.58
CA ARG A 291 29.26 -49.39 -3.66
C ARG A 291 27.87 -49.46 -3.02
N ILE A 292 26.88 -48.66 -3.45
CA ILE A 292 25.51 -48.73 -2.90
C ILE A 292 24.87 -50.05 -3.31
N ALA A 293 24.50 -50.85 -2.30
CA ALA A 293 23.76 -52.11 -2.46
C ALA A 293 22.33 -52.00 -1.89
N VAL A 294 22.13 -51.17 -0.88
CA VAL A 294 20.81 -50.99 -0.24
C VAL A 294 20.37 -49.53 -0.31
N VAL A 295 19.09 -49.32 -0.63
CA VAL A 295 18.43 -48.02 -0.56
C VAL A 295 17.29 -48.08 0.44
N VAL A 296 17.25 -47.14 1.37
CA VAL A 296 16.10 -46.88 2.24
C VAL A 296 15.43 -45.57 1.80
N ASP A 297 14.18 -45.68 1.34
CA ASP A 297 13.43 -44.56 0.78
C ASP A 297 12.24 -44.20 1.67
N THR A 298 12.30 -43.04 2.33
CA THR A 298 11.18 -42.46 3.09
C THR A 298 10.01 -42.07 2.22
N GLY A 299 10.19 -41.99 0.90
CA GLY A 299 9.17 -41.56 -0.04
C GLY A 299 8.88 -40.05 0.01
N LEU A 300 9.69 -39.27 0.75
CA LEU A 300 9.50 -37.86 0.98
C LEU A 300 10.64 -37.02 0.36
N ALA A 301 10.30 -35.80 -0.07
CA ALA A 301 11.29 -34.83 -0.51
C ALA A 301 10.81 -33.39 -0.21
N ARG A 302 11.77 -32.49 -0.06
CA ARG A 302 11.50 -31.06 0.05
C ARG A 302 11.54 -30.45 -1.34
N ILE A 303 10.37 -29.98 -1.81
CA ILE A 303 10.20 -29.47 -3.18
C ILE A 303 9.92 -27.97 -3.15
N SER A 304 10.63 -27.20 -3.98
CA SER A 304 10.38 -25.78 -4.13
C SER A 304 9.12 -25.52 -4.94
N ARG A 305 8.19 -24.75 -4.38
CA ARG A 305 6.96 -24.30 -5.04
C ARG A 305 6.84 -22.80 -4.95
N TYR A 306 6.49 -22.16 -6.02
CA TYR A 306 6.14 -20.75 -6.06
C TYR A 306 4.62 -20.62 -5.89
N ASN A 307 4.19 -19.76 -4.96
CA ASN A 307 2.80 -19.44 -4.80
C ASN A 307 2.49 -18.13 -5.57
N PRO A 308 1.75 -18.18 -6.68
CA PRO A 308 1.47 -16.99 -7.50
C PRO A 308 0.66 -15.93 -6.76
N ARG A 309 -0.27 -16.32 -5.87
CA ARG A 309 -1.11 -15.38 -5.12
C ARG A 309 -0.33 -14.56 -4.10
N THR A 310 0.62 -15.21 -3.43
CA THR A 310 1.41 -14.56 -2.37
C THR A 310 2.79 -14.13 -2.85
N ARG A 311 3.18 -14.49 -4.08
CA ARG A 311 4.52 -14.27 -4.65
C ARG A 311 5.66 -14.76 -3.74
N THR A 312 5.42 -15.84 -3.02
CA THR A 312 6.38 -16.41 -2.07
C THR A 312 6.81 -17.81 -2.48
N LYS A 313 8.08 -18.14 -2.23
CA LYS A 313 8.58 -19.51 -2.35
C LYS A 313 8.17 -20.31 -1.12
N ARG A 314 7.66 -21.51 -1.33
CA ARG A 314 7.39 -22.51 -0.29
C ARG A 314 8.31 -23.69 -0.49
N LEU A 315 8.66 -24.33 0.60
CA LEU A 315 9.51 -25.52 0.60
C LEU A 315 8.84 -26.62 1.42
N PRO A 316 7.65 -27.10 1.02
CA PRO A 316 6.97 -28.17 1.71
C PRO A 316 7.74 -29.49 1.58
N VAL A 317 7.55 -30.36 2.56
CA VAL A 317 7.90 -31.77 2.46
C VAL A 317 6.69 -32.49 1.88
N GLU A 318 6.90 -33.14 0.75
CA GLU A 318 5.83 -33.79 -0.03
C GLU A 318 6.26 -35.23 -0.42
N ALA A 319 5.28 -36.06 -0.70
CA ALA A 319 5.54 -37.40 -1.26
C ALA A 319 6.20 -37.28 -2.64
N VAL A 320 7.20 -38.11 -2.92
CA VAL A 320 7.84 -38.14 -4.23
C VAL A 320 6.97 -38.88 -5.24
N SER A 321 7.13 -38.60 -6.53
CA SER A 321 6.46 -39.32 -7.62
C SER A 321 6.94 -40.78 -7.73
N GLN A 322 6.17 -41.64 -8.41
CA GLN A 322 6.55 -42.98 -8.72
C GLN A 322 7.89 -43.06 -9.45
N SER A 323 8.09 -42.18 -10.40
CA SER A 323 9.31 -42.03 -11.18
C SER A 323 10.52 -41.71 -10.30
N SER A 324 10.40 -40.75 -9.38
CA SER A 324 11.46 -40.40 -8.44
C SER A 324 11.78 -41.56 -7.51
N ALA A 325 10.77 -42.23 -6.98
CA ALA A 325 10.96 -43.43 -6.16
C ALA A 325 11.70 -44.57 -6.91
N ASN A 326 11.38 -44.75 -8.19
CA ASN A 326 12.08 -45.73 -9.04
C ASN A 326 13.52 -45.31 -9.34
N GLN A 327 13.80 -44.02 -9.54
CA GLN A 327 15.17 -43.50 -9.67
C GLN A 327 15.98 -43.72 -8.40
N ARG A 328 15.39 -43.52 -7.21
CA ARG A 328 16.02 -43.78 -5.91
C ARG A 328 16.35 -45.27 -5.79
N ALA A 329 15.41 -46.15 -6.07
CA ALA A 329 15.64 -47.60 -6.07
C ALA A 329 16.77 -48.01 -7.02
N GLY A 330 16.84 -47.46 -8.21
CA GLY A 330 17.89 -47.74 -9.21
C GLY A 330 19.30 -47.37 -8.78
N ARG A 331 19.48 -46.71 -7.63
CA ARG A 331 20.80 -46.48 -7.05
C ARG A 331 21.44 -47.72 -6.46
N ALA A 332 20.67 -48.70 -6.08
CA ALA A 332 21.15 -49.98 -5.53
C ALA A 332 21.66 -50.96 -6.59
N GLY A 333 21.08 -51.00 -7.80
CA GLY A 333 21.40 -52.01 -8.81
C GLY A 333 22.55 -51.68 -9.78
N ARG A 334 23.53 -50.88 -9.39
CA ARG A 334 24.64 -50.47 -10.28
C ARG A 334 25.87 -51.34 -10.25
N VAL A 335 26.16 -51.98 -9.15
CA VAL A 335 27.40 -52.73 -8.90
C VAL A 335 27.12 -54.20 -8.65
N ARG A 336 25.96 -54.50 -8.08
CA ARG A 336 25.48 -55.84 -7.68
C ARG A 336 23.97 -55.84 -7.57
N ASP A 337 23.39 -57.00 -7.31
CA ASP A 337 21.98 -57.10 -6.94
C ASP A 337 21.68 -56.18 -5.75
N GLY A 338 20.62 -55.38 -5.90
CA GLY A 338 20.26 -54.31 -4.96
C GLY A 338 19.01 -54.66 -4.17
N LEU A 339 18.89 -53.98 -3.01
CA LEU A 339 17.67 -53.97 -2.21
C LEU A 339 17.19 -52.54 -2.02
N CYS A 340 15.89 -52.27 -2.25
CA CYS A 340 15.27 -51.02 -1.96
C CYS A 340 14.12 -51.22 -0.97
N ILE A 341 14.23 -50.62 0.23
CA ILE A 341 13.24 -50.66 1.29
C ILE A 341 12.46 -49.33 1.21
N ARG A 342 11.17 -49.39 0.86
CA ARG A 342 10.26 -48.24 0.80
C ARG A 342 9.46 -48.15 2.09
N LEU A 343 9.60 -47.06 2.84
CA LEU A 343 8.95 -46.85 4.14
C LEU A 343 7.49 -46.41 4.01
N TYR A 344 6.81 -46.90 3.00
CA TYR A 344 5.41 -46.64 2.69
C TYR A 344 4.81 -47.85 1.99
N SER A 345 3.47 -47.91 1.92
CA SER A 345 2.80 -49.06 1.32
C SER A 345 2.83 -49.04 -0.20
N GLN A 346 2.61 -50.20 -0.81
CA GLN A 346 2.46 -50.30 -2.25
C GLN A 346 1.22 -49.53 -2.73
N GLU A 347 0.14 -49.54 -1.97
CA GLU A 347 -1.08 -48.77 -2.29
C GLU A 347 -0.81 -47.24 -2.30
N ASP A 348 0.02 -46.76 -1.37
CA ASP A 348 0.44 -45.36 -1.39
C ASP A 348 1.29 -45.06 -2.62
N PHE A 349 2.22 -45.94 -2.96
CA PHE A 349 3.02 -45.79 -4.18
C PHE A 349 2.14 -45.71 -5.44
N ASP A 350 1.16 -46.58 -5.57
CA ASP A 350 0.30 -46.66 -6.73
C ASP A 350 -0.62 -45.45 -6.89
N LYS A 351 -0.96 -44.80 -5.77
CA LYS A 351 -1.75 -43.51 -5.74
C LYS A 351 -0.91 -42.29 -6.04
N ARG A 352 0.43 -42.37 -5.98
CA ARG A 352 1.29 -41.20 -6.26
C ARG A 352 1.27 -40.83 -7.72
N ASP A 353 1.54 -39.54 -8.00
CA ASP A 353 1.74 -39.06 -9.36
C ASP A 353 2.81 -39.87 -10.08
N LYS A 354 2.57 -40.25 -11.33
CA LYS A 354 3.52 -41.01 -12.14
C LYS A 354 4.86 -40.26 -12.29
N PHE A 355 4.78 -38.93 -12.52
CA PHE A 355 5.94 -38.10 -12.81
C PHE A 355 5.99 -36.89 -11.88
N THR A 356 7.16 -36.38 -11.62
CA THR A 356 7.33 -35.14 -10.86
C THR A 356 6.79 -33.94 -11.66
N MET A 357 6.02 -33.08 -11.03
CA MET A 357 5.46 -31.87 -11.65
C MET A 357 6.57 -31.02 -12.26
N PRO A 358 6.51 -30.68 -13.57
CA PRO A 358 7.50 -29.85 -14.23
C PRO A 358 7.70 -28.49 -13.57
N GLU A 359 8.89 -27.93 -13.68
CA GLU A 359 9.19 -26.63 -13.06
C GLU A 359 8.35 -25.50 -13.63
N ILE A 360 7.99 -25.55 -14.92
CA ILE A 360 7.12 -24.58 -15.59
C ILE A 360 5.75 -24.40 -14.89
N GLN A 361 5.26 -25.43 -14.22
CA GLN A 361 3.97 -25.41 -13.50
C GLN A 361 4.09 -24.96 -12.03
N ARG A 362 5.31 -24.85 -11.49
CA ARG A 362 5.57 -24.54 -10.07
C ARG A 362 6.55 -23.39 -9.83
N ALA A 363 7.09 -22.77 -10.87
CA ALA A 363 8.04 -21.66 -10.80
C ALA A 363 7.41 -20.31 -11.12
N ASN A 364 8.17 -19.22 -10.89
CA ASN A 364 7.83 -17.90 -11.39
C ASN A 364 8.16 -17.82 -12.88
N LEU A 365 7.23 -17.30 -13.67
CA LEU A 365 7.32 -17.28 -15.12
C LEU A 365 7.83 -15.94 -15.70
N ALA A 366 8.14 -14.95 -14.88
CA ALA A 366 8.54 -13.62 -15.34
C ALA A 366 9.72 -13.67 -16.34
N GLU A 367 10.76 -14.48 -16.04
CA GLU A 367 11.90 -14.62 -16.93
C GLU A 367 11.54 -15.22 -18.29
N VAL A 368 10.67 -16.24 -18.30
CA VAL A 368 10.19 -16.88 -19.54
C VAL A 368 9.38 -15.90 -20.38
N ILE A 369 8.41 -15.22 -19.76
CA ILE A 369 7.55 -14.22 -20.42
C ILE A 369 8.41 -13.09 -21.01
N LEU A 370 9.35 -12.55 -20.23
CA LEU A 370 10.23 -11.50 -20.70
C LEU A 370 11.03 -11.91 -21.94
N ARG A 371 11.60 -13.12 -21.93
CA ARG A 371 12.34 -13.69 -23.06
C ARG A 371 11.43 -13.93 -24.27
N MET A 372 10.23 -14.49 -24.06
CA MET A 372 9.27 -14.72 -25.15
C MET A 372 8.87 -13.42 -25.84
N LYS A 373 8.57 -12.38 -25.07
CA LYS A 373 8.26 -11.04 -25.61
C LYS A 373 9.48 -10.45 -26.36
N ALA A 374 10.67 -10.58 -25.82
CA ALA A 374 11.90 -10.08 -26.44
C ALA A 374 12.24 -10.79 -27.75
N PHE A 375 12.03 -12.11 -27.82
CA PHE A 375 12.30 -12.93 -28.99
C PHE A 375 11.13 -12.98 -29.99
N LYS A 376 10.01 -12.29 -29.69
CA LYS A 376 8.80 -12.28 -30.50
C LYS A 376 8.24 -13.69 -30.78
N LEU A 377 8.22 -14.53 -29.73
CA LEU A 377 7.75 -15.93 -29.85
C LEU A 377 6.24 -16.09 -29.67
N GLY A 378 5.50 -15.00 -29.63
CA GLY A 378 4.06 -15.00 -29.36
C GLY A 378 3.72 -14.96 -27.88
N GLU A 379 2.49 -15.29 -27.56
CA GLU A 379 1.97 -15.27 -26.19
C GLU A 379 2.26 -16.60 -25.48
N ILE A 380 2.54 -16.55 -24.18
CA ILE A 380 2.89 -17.74 -23.39
C ILE A 380 1.75 -18.76 -23.34
N GLU A 381 0.50 -18.31 -23.45
CA GLU A 381 -0.70 -19.13 -23.44
C GLU A 381 -0.81 -20.05 -24.65
N THR A 382 -0.26 -19.64 -25.80
CA THR A 382 -0.32 -20.37 -27.06
C THR A 382 0.99 -21.05 -27.44
N PHE A 383 2.04 -20.87 -26.59
CA PHE A 383 3.32 -21.47 -26.86
C PHE A 383 3.28 -22.99 -26.65
N PRO A 384 3.89 -23.81 -27.52
CA PRO A 384 3.76 -25.28 -27.54
C PRO A 384 4.56 -25.96 -26.40
N PHE A 385 4.21 -25.62 -25.14
CA PHE A 385 4.77 -26.34 -23.99
C PHE A 385 4.19 -27.78 -23.98
N ILE A 386 5.00 -28.76 -23.61
CA ILE A 386 4.53 -30.13 -23.40
C ILE A 386 3.50 -30.17 -22.25
N ASN A 387 3.79 -29.43 -21.16
CA ASN A 387 2.85 -29.23 -20.08
C ASN A 387 2.66 -27.71 -19.90
N PRO A 388 1.52 -27.13 -20.31
CA PRO A 388 1.33 -25.70 -20.20
C PRO A 388 1.33 -25.22 -18.74
N PRO A 389 1.81 -24.00 -18.50
CA PRO A 389 1.77 -23.40 -17.16
C PRO A 389 0.35 -23.03 -16.76
N VAL A 390 0.10 -22.92 -15.45
CA VAL A 390 -1.21 -22.52 -14.94
C VAL A 390 -1.44 -21.02 -15.10
N SER A 391 -2.67 -20.61 -15.47
CA SER A 391 -3.03 -19.21 -15.73
C SER A 391 -2.70 -18.25 -14.57
N ALA A 392 -2.76 -18.72 -13.32
CA ALA A 392 -2.40 -17.92 -12.15
C ALA A 392 -0.90 -17.58 -12.10
N ALA A 393 -0.03 -18.52 -12.52
CA ALA A 393 1.41 -18.29 -12.61
C ALA A 393 1.77 -17.35 -13.76
N ILE A 394 1.07 -17.46 -14.88
CA ILE A 394 1.22 -16.54 -16.03
C ILE A 394 0.89 -15.12 -15.60
N ARG A 395 -0.28 -14.89 -14.98
CA ARG A 395 -0.67 -13.56 -14.45
C ARG A 395 0.34 -13.02 -13.48
N ALA A 396 0.79 -13.82 -12.51
CA ALA A 396 1.79 -13.38 -11.54
C ALA A 396 3.13 -13.01 -12.21
N GLY A 397 3.49 -13.66 -13.32
CA GLY A 397 4.66 -13.30 -14.11
C GLY A 397 4.51 -11.96 -14.83
N TYR A 398 3.36 -11.70 -15.46
CA TYR A 398 3.04 -10.40 -16.05
C TYR A 398 3.00 -9.28 -15.00
N ASP A 399 2.33 -9.52 -13.87
CA ASP A 399 2.25 -8.57 -12.77
C ASP A 399 3.65 -8.18 -12.23
N LEU A 400 4.55 -9.16 -12.09
CA LEU A 400 5.93 -8.89 -11.67
C LEU A 400 6.68 -8.06 -12.71
N LEU A 401 6.56 -8.39 -14.00
CA LEU A 401 7.22 -7.63 -15.08
C LEU A 401 6.68 -6.21 -15.20
N HIS A 402 5.39 -6.01 -14.98
CA HIS A 402 4.78 -4.67 -14.86
C HIS A 402 5.33 -3.92 -13.65
N GLU A 403 5.40 -4.57 -12.47
CA GLU A 403 5.97 -3.99 -11.26
C GLU A 403 7.43 -3.53 -11.48
N LEU A 404 8.24 -4.32 -12.19
CA LEU A 404 9.60 -3.97 -12.56
C LEU A 404 9.70 -2.87 -13.64
N GLY A 405 8.57 -2.42 -14.20
CA GLY A 405 8.52 -1.46 -15.30
C GLY A 405 8.99 -2.03 -16.64
N SER A 406 9.11 -3.36 -16.75
CA SER A 406 9.57 -4.05 -17.97
C SER A 406 8.49 -4.16 -19.02
N LEU A 407 7.24 -4.19 -18.62
CA LEU A 407 6.05 -4.18 -19.46
C LEU A 407 5.19 -2.95 -19.14
N SER A 408 4.50 -2.45 -20.15
CA SER A 408 3.46 -1.44 -20.04
C SER A 408 2.14 -2.06 -19.55
N ASP A 409 1.14 -1.20 -19.25
CA ASP A 409 -0.23 -1.62 -18.89
C ASP A 409 -0.89 -2.53 -19.94
N VAL A 410 -0.47 -2.44 -21.20
CA VAL A 410 -0.95 -3.27 -22.31
C VAL A 410 -0.02 -4.46 -22.60
N HIS A 411 0.85 -4.82 -21.66
CA HIS A 411 1.80 -5.93 -21.71
C HIS A 411 2.82 -5.87 -22.87
N GLU A 412 3.16 -4.67 -23.34
CA GLU A 412 4.23 -4.49 -24.32
C GLU A 412 5.56 -4.18 -23.63
N LEU A 413 6.66 -4.61 -24.27
CA LEU A 413 8.01 -4.36 -23.78
C LEU A 413 8.35 -2.86 -23.79
N THR A 414 8.68 -2.33 -22.63
CA THR A 414 9.25 -1.00 -22.49
C THR A 414 10.70 -0.96 -23.01
N SER A 415 11.32 0.23 -23.06
CA SER A 415 12.76 0.36 -23.31
C SER A 415 13.58 -0.38 -22.24
N LEU A 416 13.17 -0.24 -20.98
CA LEU A 416 13.74 -0.95 -19.83
C LEU A 416 13.61 -2.47 -19.98
N GLY A 417 12.43 -2.97 -20.39
CA GLY A 417 12.18 -4.39 -20.60
C GLY A 417 13.07 -4.98 -21.68
N ARG A 418 13.31 -4.25 -22.78
CA ARG A 418 14.24 -4.68 -23.85
C ARG A 418 15.69 -4.75 -23.36
N GLU A 419 16.10 -3.83 -22.51
CA GLU A 419 17.44 -3.85 -21.92
C GLU A 419 17.58 -4.98 -20.92
N LEU A 420 16.56 -5.19 -20.07
CA LEU A 420 16.52 -6.24 -19.07
C LEU A 420 16.56 -7.65 -19.69
N ALA A 421 15.86 -7.86 -20.80
CA ALA A 421 15.85 -9.15 -21.49
C ALA A 421 17.21 -9.59 -22.05
N LYS A 422 18.15 -8.66 -22.27
CA LYS A 422 19.52 -8.95 -22.71
C LYS A 422 20.42 -9.45 -21.59
N LEU A 423 20.04 -9.18 -20.34
CA LEU A 423 20.86 -9.58 -19.19
C LEU A 423 20.65 -11.07 -18.91
N PRO A 424 21.73 -11.82 -18.66
CA PRO A 424 21.65 -13.23 -18.31
C PRO A 424 21.34 -13.41 -16.82
N LEU A 425 20.34 -12.69 -16.30
CA LEU A 425 19.97 -12.61 -14.89
C LEU A 425 18.46 -12.76 -14.71
N ASP A 426 18.08 -13.15 -13.51
CA ASP A 426 16.69 -12.98 -13.06
C ASP A 426 16.23 -11.53 -13.26
N PRO A 427 15.02 -11.28 -13.79
CA PRO A 427 14.54 -9.92 -14.06
C PRO A 427 14.61 -8.97 -12.86
N THR A 428 14.42 -9.47 -11.65
CA THR A 428 14.52 -8.67 -10.42
C THR A 428 15.94 -8.18 -10.19
N LEU A 429 16.93 -9.08 -10.31
CA LEU A 429 18.34 -8.72 -10.17
C LEU A 429 18.81 -7.78 -11.30
N GLY A 430 18.36 -8.04 -12.52
CA GLY A 430 18.64 -7.16 -13.65
C GLY A 430 18.09 -5.74 -13.42
N ARG A 431 16.89 -5.62 -12.88
CA ARG A 431 16.26 -4.32 -12.56
C ARG A 431 17.05 -3.53 -11.52
N MET A 432 17.60 -4.22 -10.50
CA MET A 432 18.49 -3.60 -9.52
C MET A 432 19.71 -2.97 -10.18
N LEU A 433 20.36 -3.70 -11.11
CA LEU A 433 21.58 -3.22 -11.80
C LEU A 433 21.29 -2.04 -12.74
N LEU A 434 20.15 -2.08 -13.46
CA LEU A 434 19.77 -0.95 -14.32
C LEU A 434 19.46 0.31 -13.51
N GLN A 435 18.86 0.18 -12.33
CA GLN A 435 18.66 1.31 -11.41
C GLN A 435 19.98 1.79 -10.81
N ALA A 436 20.87 0.87 -10.45
CA ALA A 436 22.17 1.20 -9.87
C ALA A 436 23.05 2.06 -10.81
N ARG A 437 22.88 1.90 -12.12
CA ARG A 437 23.51 2.77 -13.12
C ARG A 437 23.00 4.22 -12.99
N ILE A 438 21.70 4.39 -12.74
CA ILE A 438 21.06 5.70 -12.55
C ILE A 438 21.49 6.32 -11.21
N GLU A 439 21.50 5.53 -10.15
CA GLU A 439 21.87 5.95 -8.79
C GLU A 439 23.39 6.05 -8.57
N LYS A 440 24.23 5.71 -9.59
CA LYS A 440 25.71 5.68 -9.53
C LYS A 440 26.25 4.71 -8.48
N ALA A 441 25.56 3.58 -8.27
CA ALA A 441 25.91 2.52 -7.33
C ALA A 441 26.19 1.18 -8.04
N LEU A 442 26.51 1.22 -9.34
CA LEU A 442 26.64 0.02 -10.15
C LEU A 442 27.75 -0.93 -9.67
N PRO A 443 28.96 -0.46 -9.28
CA PRO A 443 30.02 -1.37 -8.79
C PRO A 443 29.58 -2.18 -7.58
N GLU A 444 28.93 -1.56 -6.60
CA GLU A 444 28.45 -2.20 -5.37
C GLU A 444 27.30 -3.15 -5.68
N LEU A 445 26.38 -2.74 -6.54
CA LEU A 445 25.23 -3.59 -6.91
C LEU A 445 25.64 -4.80 -7.75
N LEU A 446 26.71 -4.73 -8.56
CA LEU A 446 27.27 -5.90 -9.25
C LEU A 446 27.77 -6.94 -8.24
N ILE A 447 28.40 -6.51 -7.16
CA ILE A 447 28.82 -7.40 -6.07
C ILE A 447 27.61 -8.01 -5.37
N ILE A 448 26.65 -7.18 -4.98
CA ILE A 448 25.44 -7.64 -4.28
C ILE A 448 24.61 -8.60 -5.15
N ALA A 449 24.35 -8.26 -6.41
CA ALA A 449 23.57 -9.09 -7.32
C ALA A 449 24.27 -10.44 -7.58
N ALA A 450 25.58 -10.45 -7.74
CA ALA A 450 26.35 -11.69 -7.81
C ALA A 450 26.22 -12.51 -6.53
N GLY A 451 26.29 -11.87 -5.36
CA GLY A 451 26.11 -12.53 -4.06
C GLY A 451 24.72 -13.11 -3.82
N LEU A 452 23.68 -12.42 -4.32
CA LEU A 452 22.30 -12.91 -4.26
C LEU A 452 22.02 -14.05 -5.25
N SER A 453 22.88 -14.20 -6.28
CA SER A 453 22.76 -15.26 -7.28
C SER A 453 23.35 -16.59 -6.81
N VAL A 454 24.06 -16.59 -5.70
CA VAL A 454 24.65 -17.80 -5.08
C VAL A 454 24.04 -18.07 -3.70
N PRO A 455 24.08 -19.30 -3.20
CA PRO A 455 23.73 -19.56 -1.81
C PRO A 455 24.61 -18.75 -0.87
N ASP A 456 24.06 -18.31 0.27
CA ASP A 456 24.79 -17.57 1.30
C ASP A 456 26.15 -18.23 1.61
N PRO A 457 27.28 -17.54 1.47
CA PRO A 457 28.60 -18.12 1.70
C PRO A 457 28.90 -18.44 3.17
N ARG A 458 28.13 -17.90 4.12
CA ARG A 458 28.35 -18.10 5.55
C ARG A 458 27.99 -19.52 5.99
N GLU A 459 28.95 -20.21 6.56
CA GLU A 459 28.77 -21.56 7.13
C GLU A 459 28.73 -21.48 8.64
N ARG A 460 27.90 -22.31 9.25
CA ARG A 460 27.76 -22.40 10.72
C ARG A 460 27.83 -23.86 11.13
N PRO A 461 29.06 -24.49 11.13
CA PRO A 461 29.24 -25.83 11.62
C PRO A 461 28.76 -25.93 13.07
N GLU A 462 28.07 -27.01 13.42
CA GLU A 462 27.37 -27.12 14.70
C GLU A 462 28.34 -27.08 15.88
N GLU A 463 29.45 -27.80 15.78
CA GLU A 463 30.52 -27.83 16.79
C GLU A 463 31.21 -26.47 17.01
N LYS A 464 31.15 -25.55 16.03
CA LYS A 464 31.85 -24.27 16.05
C LYS A 464 30.87 -23.07 15.83
N ARG A 465 29.60 -23.28 16.15
CA ARG A 465 28.54 -22.31 15.84
C ARG A 465 28.74 -20.96 16.49
N GLU A 466 29.24 -20.93 17.73
CA GLU A 466 29.52 -19.66 18.43
C GLU A 466 30.71 -18.91 17.81
N LEU A 467 31.77 -19.63 17.48
CA LEU A 467 32.94 -19.07 16.80
C LEU A 467 32.56 -18.51 15.41
N ALA A 468 31.76 -19.27 14.65
CA ALA A 468 31.24 -18.80 13.36
C ALA A 468 30.37 -17.54 13.50
N ASN A 469 29.48 -17.50 14.48
CA ASN A 469 28.67 -16.31 14.74
C ASN A 469 29.52 -15.10 15.15
N ALA A 470 30.57 -15.31 15.94
CA ALA A 470 31.50 -14.25 16.32
C ALA A 470 32.26 -13.70 15.10
N ALA A 471 32.78 -14.61 14.23
CA ALA A 471 33.44 -14.22 13.00
C ALA A 471 32.51 -13.45 12.05
N HIS A 472 31.28 -13.88 11.89
CA HIS A 472 30.29 -13.21 11.02
C HIS A 472 29.86 -11.82 11.54
N LYS A 473 29.96 -11.56 12.86
CA LYS A 473 29.66 -10.22 13.42
C LYS A 473 30.60 -9.13 12.87
N ALA A 474 31.84 -9.49 12.50
CA ALA A 474 32.78 -8.55 11.89
C ALA A 474 32.24 -7.92 10.58
N PHE A 475 31.40 -8.64 9.87
CA PHE A 475 30.82 -8.20 8.62
C PHE A 475 29.41 -7.59 8.79
N ALA A 476 28.89 -7.49 10.00
CA ALA A 476 27.53 -7.02 10.26
C ALA A 476 27.38 -5.51 9.93
N ALA A 477 26.31 -5.16 9.22
CA ALA A 477 25.81 -3.81 9.09
C ALA A 477 24.45 -3.72 9.80
N PRO A 478 24.26 -2.74 10.72
CA PRO A 478 23.09 -2.71 11.60
C PRO A 478 21.76 -2.58 10.84
N ASP A 479 21.75 -1.79 9.77
CA ASP A 479 20.55 -1.40 9.03
C ASP A 479 20.38 -2.16 7.70
N SER A 480 21.32 -3.07 7.35
CA SER A 480 21.29 -3.73 6.04
C SER A 480 22.07 -5.04 5.98
N ASP A 481 21.37 -6.11 5.64
CA ASP A 481 22.03 -7.37 5.29
C ASP A 481 22.75 -7.29 3.92
N PHE A 482 22.31 -6.43 3.01
CA PHE A 482 22.95 -6.23 1.71
C PHE A 482 24.33 -5.57 1.85
N ILE A 483 24.43 -4.56 2.71
CA ILE A 483 25.74 -3.95 3.03
C ILE A 483 26.67 -4.95 3.71
N SER A 484 26.11 -5.89 4.46
CA SER A 484 26.90 -6.97 5.07
C SER A 484 27.54 -7.90 4.03
N LEU A 485 26.91 -8.09 2.88
CA LEU A 485 27.52 -8.82 1.75
C LEU A 485 28.73 -8.04 1.18
N LEU A 486 28.60 -6.72 1.03
CA LEU A 486 29.73 -5.87 0.59
C LEU A 486 30.90 -5.98 1.57
N LYS A 487 30.64 -5.92 2.87
CA LYS A 487 31.70 -6.07 3.90
C LYS A 487 32.42 -7.43 3.83
N ILE A 488 31.70 -8.50 3.51
CA ILE A 488 32.34 -9.82 3.28
C ILE A 488 33.23 -9.77 2.06
N TRP A 489 32.76 -9.13 0.98
CA TRP A 489 33.52 -9.00 -0.26
C TRP A 489 34.78 -8.16 -0.08
N ASP A 490 34.67 -6.99 0.55
CA ASP A 490 35.79 -6.06 0.77
C ASP A 490 36.88 -6.63 1.71
N ALA A 491 36.47 -7.46 2.67
CA ALA A 491 37.41 -8.14 3.56
C ALA A 491 38.09 -9.34 2.91
N ALA A 492 37.57 -9.85 1.79
CA ALA A 492 38.15 -10.96 1.08
C ALA A 492 39.38 -10.51 0.27
N PRO A 493 40.49 -11.33 0.17
CA PRO A 493 41.65 -11.00 -0.66
C PRO A 493 41.26 -10.68 -2.09
N GLU A 494 41.91 -9.70 -2.73
CA GLU A 494 41.63 -9.33 -4.12
C GLU A 494 41.74 -10.53 -5.09
N PRO A 495 40.92 -10.56 -6.17
CA PRO A 495 40.90 -11.70 -7.11
C PRO A 495 42.13 -11.84 -8.03
N THR A 496 43.17 -11.07 -7.82
CA THR A 496 44.36 -11.02 -8.67
C THR A 496 45.57 -11.81 -8.12
N GLY A 497 46.30 -12.54 -8.95
CA GLY A 497 47.56 -13.27 -8.60
C GLY A 497 47.32 -14.58 -7.80
N ASN A 498 48.25 -14.91 -6.91
CA ASN A 498 48.22 -16.11 -6.03
C ASN A 498 47.01 -16.17 -5.03
N SER A 499 45.92 -15.59 -5.37
CA SER A 499 44.79 -15.29 -4.48
C SER A 499 43.96 -16.51 -4.05
N ARG A 500 44.09 -17.65 -4.78
CA ARG A 500 43.25 -18.85 -4.48
C ARG A 500 43.55 -19.45 -3.12
N ASN A 501 44.86 -19.52 -2.73
CA ASN A 501 45.27 -20.01 -1.41
C ASN A 501 44.93 -18.98 -0.30
N ALA A 502 45.09 -17.70 -0.59
CA ALA A 502 44.72 -16.61 0.34
C ALA A 502 43.20 -16.61 0.59
N LEU A 503 42.40 -16.73 -0.46
CA LEU A 503 40.96 -16.83 -0.33
C LEU A 503 40.53 -18.06 0.48
N ARG A 504 41.18 -19.22 0.23
CA ARG A 504 40.87 -20.45 1.00
C ARG A 504 41.21 -20.27 2.47
N LYS A 505 42.34 -19.60 2.80
CA LYS A 505 42.70 -19.29 4.19
C LYS A 505 41.71 -18.34 4.84
N PHE A 506 41.32 -17.27 4.16
CA PHE A 506 40.32 -16.31 4.60
C PHE A 506 38.96 -17.00 4.87
N CYS A 507 38.46 -17.79 3.92
CA CYS A 507 37.21 -18.52 4.08
C CYS A 507 37.23 -19.45 5.30
N LYS A 508 38.33 -20.18 5.51
CA LYS A 508 38.49 -21.07 6.67
C LYS A 508 38.46 -20.31 8.00
N GLN A 509 39.15 -19.15 8.06
CA GLN A 509 39.19 -18.31 9.26
C GLN A 509 37.85 -17.63 9.56
N SER A 510 37.12 -17.23 8.52
CA SER A 510 35.85 -16.48 8.60
C SER A 510 34.61 -17.37 8.55
N PHE A 511 34.75 -18.70 8.54
CA PHE A 511 33.65 -19.64 8.40
C PHE A 511 32.80 -19.37 7.14
N LEU A 512 33.47 -19.17 6.01
CA LEU A 512 32.85 -18.98 4.70
C LEU A 512 33.14 -20.17 3.79
N SER A 513 32.18 -20.50 2.92
CA SER A 513 32.37 -21.53 1.90
C SER A 513 33.28 -21.01 0.78
N PHE A 514 34.44 -21.65 0.61
CA PHE A 514 35.38 -21.29 -0.45
C PHE A 514 34.75 -21.43 -1.83
N THR A 515 33.99 -22.52 -2.06
CA THR A 515 33.36 -22.78 -3.36
C THR A 515 32.36 -21.68 -3.71
N ARG A 516 31.49 -21.31 -2.75
CA ARG A 516 30.49 -20.25 -2.95
C ARG A 516 31.13 -18.87 -3.14
N MET A 517 32.22 -18.59 -2.41
CA MET A 517 33.00 -17.35 -2.59
C MET A 517 33.66 -17.30 -3.96
N GLN A 518 34.16 -18.42 -4.47
CA GLN A 518 34.73 -18.50 -5.82
C GLN A 518 33.62 -18.31 -6.87
N GLU A 519 32.48 -18.98 -6.71
CA GLU A 519 31.32 -18.84 -7.59
C GLU A 519 30.78 -17.39 -7.61
N TRP A 520 30.74 -16.75 -6.45
CA TRP A 520 30.38 -15.33 -6.34
C TRP A 520 31.31 -14.44 -7.15
N ARG A 521 32.62 -14.65 -7.07
CA ARG A 521 33.63 -13.91 -7.86
C ARG A 521 33.49 -14.16 -9.35
N ASP A 522 33.24 -15.38 -9.75
CA ASP A 522 33.09 -15.74 -11.15
C ASP A 522 31.85 -15.07 -11.77
N ILE A 523 30.74 -15.03 -11.04
CA ILE A 523 29.51 -14.31 -11.43
C ILE A 523 29.75 -12.80 -11.47
N TRP A 524 30.38 -12.24 -10.44
CA TRP A 524 30.71 -10.82 -10.41
C TRP A 524 31.56 -10.39 -11.62
N LYS A 525 32.60 -11.14 -11.96
CA LYS A 525 33.46 -10.85 -13.11
C LYS A 525 32.64 -10.80 -14.41
N GLN A 526 31.76 -11.77 -14.62
CA GLN A 526 30.91 -11.81 -15.80
C GLN A 526 29.93 -10.64 -15.87
N LEU A 527 29.34 -10.26 -14.72
CA LEU A 527 28.49 -9.10 -14.66
C LEU A 527 29.27 -7.83 -15.00
N CYS A 528 30.50 -7.69 -14.51
CA CYS A 528 31.38 -6.60 -14.90
C CYS A 528 31.68 -6.58 -16.42
N ASP A 529 31.88 -7.75 -17.04
CA ASP A 529 32.07 -7.85 -18.50
C ASP A 529 30.81 -7.37 -19.24
N SER A 530 29.62 -7.73 -18.75
CA SER A 530 28.32 -7.31 -19.34
C SER A 530 28.09 -5.79 -19.23
N PHE A 531 28.61 -5.15 -18.19
CA PHE A 531 28.52 -3.71 -17.92
C PHE A 531 29.85 -2.96 -18.16
N SER A 532 30.75 -3.53 -18.93
CA SER A 532 32.11 -2.99 -19.13
C SER A 532 32.13 -1.55 -19.65
N ASN A 533 31.16 -1.14 -20.45
CA ASN A 533 31.04 0.23 -20.95
C ASN A 533 30.64 1.21 -19.84
N ASP A 534 29.78 0.79 -18.95
CA ASP A 534 29.26 1.61 -17.83
C ASP A 534 30.32 1.75 -16.70
N LEU A 535 31.25 0.79 -16.60
CA LEU A 535 32.31 0.77 -15.59
C LEU A 535 33.57 1.56 -16.00
N ARG A 536 33.63 2.15 -17.19
CA ARG A 536 34.78 2.94 -17.65
C ARG A 536 34.96 4.24 -16.85
N GLU A 537 33.86 4.80 -16.33
CA GLU A 537 33.93 5.97 -15.46
C GLU A 537 34.20 5.53 -14.02
N LYS A 538 35.29 5.99 -13.42
CA LYS A 538 35.55 5.80 -12.00
C LYS A 538 34.57 6.62 -11.20
N THR A 539 33.59 5.96 -10.60
CA THR A 539 32.66 6.57 -9.64
C THR A 539 33.21 6.46 -8.22
N PRO A 540 33.01 7.47 -7.36
CA PRO A 540 33.31 7.32 -5.94
C PRO A 540 32.44 6.23 -5.33
N PRO A 541 32.83 5.62 -4.19
CA PRO A 541 32.00 4.64 -3.50
C PRO A 541 30.58 5.16 -3.29
N ALA A 542 29.59 4.34 -3.61
CA ALA A 542 28.18 4.73 -3.51
C ALA A 542 27.77 4.89 -2.04
N ARG A 543 26.86 5.83 -1.81
CA ARG A 543 26.20 5.98 -0.52
C ARG A 543 25.21 4.82 -0.31
N ASP A 544 25.02 4.42 0.93
CA ASP A 544 24.05 3.38 1.31
C ASP A 544 22.65 3.64 0.75
N ASP A 545 22.23 4.91 0.70
CA ASP A 545 20.96 5.33 0.11
C ASP A 545 20.81 4.89 -1.35
N ALA A 546 21.82 5.15 -2.18
CA ALA A 546 21.84 4.81 -3.60
C ALA A 546 21.76 3.28 -3.80
N ILE A 547 22.46 2.53 -2.94
CA ILE A 547 22.41 1.07 -2.93
C ILE A 547 21.02 0.58 -2.59
N HIS A 548 20.42 1.09 -1.50
CA HIS A 548 19.09 0.65 -1.06
C HIS A 548 17.98 1.07 -2.02
N ARG A 549 18.05 2.26 -2.64
CA ARG A 549 17.12 2.69 -3.68
C ARG A 549 17.18 1.79 -4.92
N SER A 550 18.38 1.37 -5.29
CA SER A 550 18.57 0.43 -6.41
C SER A 550 17.99 -0.94 -6.14
N ILE A 551 18.02 -1.40 -4.89
CA ILE A 551 17.41 -2.67 -4.47
C ILE A 551 15.89 -2.51 -4.38
N LEU A 552 15.42 -1.43 -3.76
CA LEU A 552 14.01 -1.19 -3.49
C LEU A 552 13.16 -1.20 -4.77
N VAL A 553 13.61 -0.57 -5.84
CA VAL A 553 12.85 -0.49 -7.11
C VAL A 553 12.53 -1.86 -7.70
N ALA A 554 13.34 -2.86 -7.41
CA ALA A 554 13.14 -4.22 -7.89
C ALA A 554 12.41 -5.11 -6.86
N GLN A 555 12.16 -4.61 -5.66
CA GLN A 555 11.59 -5.34 -4.54
C GLN A 555 10.40 -4.59 -3.90
N LEU A 556 9.68 -3.79 -4.69
CA LEU A 556 8.51 -3.05 -4.21
C LEU A 556 7.40 -3.96 -3.65
N GLY A 557 7.28 -5.18 -4.17
CA GLY A 557 6.37 -6.20 -3.64
C GLY A 557 6.82 -6.83 -2.31
N HIS A 558 8.06 -6.60 -1.88
CA HIS A 558 8.66 -7.16 -0.66
C HIS A 558 8.94 -6.11 0.42
N ILE A 559 8.31 -4.94 0.34
CA ILE A 559 8.33 -3.96 1.42
C ILE A 559 7.44 -4.39 2.58
N ALA A 560 7.80 -3.99 3.78
CA ALA A 560 6.98 -4.26 4.95
C ALA A 560 7.10 -3.16 6.02
N LEU A 561 5.98 -2.87 6.66
CA LEU A 561 5.82 -1.90 7.74
C LEU A 561 5.91 -2.61 9.09
N LYS A 562 6.69 -2.07 10.02
CA LYS A 562 6.82 -2.61 11.37
C LYS A 562 5.47 -2.62 12.09
N GLU A 563 5.10 -3.77 12.62
CA GLU A 563 3.92 -3.95 13.48
C GLU A 563 4.33 -4.21 14.93
N GLU A 564 5.22 -5.18 15.10
CA GLU A 564 5.79 -5.53 16.41
C GLU A 564 7.28 -5.83 16.27
N ARG A 565 7.91 -6.17 17.39
CA ARG A 565 9.31 -6.60 17.41
C ARG A 565 9.53 -7.82 16.50
N ASN A 566 10.42 -7.71 15.52
CA ASN A 566 10.71 -8.69 14.48
C ASN A 566 9.54 -9.04 13.55
N THR A 567 8.35 -8.48 13.74
CA THR A 567 7.16 -8.76 12.94
C THR A 567 6.76 -7.53 12.15
N TYR A 568 6.57 -7.72 10.87
CA TYR A 568 6.27 -6.66 9.91
C TYR A 568 5.05 -7.05 9.08
N LYS A 569 4.29 -6.04 8.68
CA LYS A 569 3.14 -6.18 7.80
C LYS A 569 3.58 -5.89 6.36
N ALA A 570 3.54 -6.90 5.52
CA ALA A 570 3.82 -6.82 4.09
C ALA A 570 2.54 -6.64 3.27
N GLY A 571 2.69 -6.41 1.97
CA GLY A 571 1.58 -6.25 1.04
C GLY A 571 0.54 -7.38 1.14
N GLY A 572 -0.75 -7.05 0.97
CA GLY A 572 -1.85 -7.98 1.14
C GLY A 572 -2.13 -8.37 2.59
N ASN A 573 -1.78 -7.51 3.54
CA ASN A 573 -2.04 -7.68 4.99
C ASN A 573 -1.32 -8.88 5.63
N ARG A 574 -0.21 -9.34 5.03
CA ARG A 574 0.54 -10.52 5.48
C ARG A 574 1.53 -10.15 6.57
N LEU A 575 1.57 -10.92 7.64
CA LEU A 575 2.60 -10.80 8.66
C LEU A 575 3.84 -11.60 8.25
N VAL A 576 4.99 -10.95 8.27
CA VAL A 576 6.30 -11.52 7.99
C VAL A 576 7.23 -11.30 9.16
N THR A 577 8.04 -12.29 9.50
CA THR A 577 9.03 -12.20 10.57
C THR A 577 10.42 -12.04 9.96
N ILE A 578 11.24 -11.14 10.49
CA ILE A 578 12.64 -11.05 10.08
C ILE A 578 13.31 -12.39 10.40
N PHE A 579 14.06 -12.92 9.42
CA PHE A 579 14.78 -14.18 9.61
C PHE A 579 15.82 -14.08 10.76
N PRO A 580 15.91 -15.07 11.67
CA PRO A 580 16.79 -14.99 12.83
C PRO A 580 18.30 -14.87 12.52
N GLY A 581 18.69 -15.11 11.27
CA GLY A 581 20.07 -14.92 10.79
C GLY A 581 20.37 -13.53 10.25
N SER A 582 19.37 -12.64 10.16
CA SER A 582 19.54 -11.23 9.77
C SER A 582 20.18 -10.40 10.89
N ASN A 583 20.95 -9.38 10.51
CA ASN A 583 21.51 -8.42 11.47
C ASN A 583 20.46 -7.50 12.08
N LEU A 584 19.29 -7.34 11.42
CA LEU A 584 18.16 -6.55 11.93
C LEU A 584 17.29 -7.35 12.92
N TYR A 585 17.55 -8.65 13.10
CA TYR A 585 16.80 -9.48 14.04
C TYR A 585 17.20 -9.19 15.49
N GLU A 586 16.27 -8.74 16.31
CA GLU A 586 16.48 -8.50 17.73
C GLU A 586 16.17 -9.74 18.56
N ARG A 587 17.19 -10.29 19.24
CA ARG A 587 17.01 -11.40 20.18
C ARG A 587 16.36 -10.90 21.46
N ARG A 588 15.44 -11.69 22.05
CA ARG A 588 14.92 -11.41 23.39
C ARG A 588 16.06 -11.62 24.43
N GLU A 589 16.37 -10.59 25.19
CA GLU A 589 17.16 -10.78 26.41
C GLU A 589 16.34 -11.58 27.42
N LYS A 590 16.88 -12.69 27.89
CA LYS A 590 16.18 -13.65 28.78
C LYS A 590 15.65 -13.03 30.09
N ASN A 591 16.09 -11.82 30.48
CA ASN A 591 15.79 -11.20 31.78
C ASN A 591 15.04 -9.85 31.72
N ALA A 592 14.63 -9.37 30.57
CA ALA A 592 13.87 -8.11 30.44
C ALA A 592 12.36 -8.36 30.59
N LYS A 593 11.79 -8.03 31.75
CA LYS A 593 10.33 -7.94 31.92
C LYS A 593 9.81 -6.81 31.03
N PRO A 594 8.81 -7.04 30.19
CA PRO A 594 8.24 -6.01 29.35
C PRO A 594 7.50 -4.99 30.25
N LYS A 595 7.93 -3.73 30.20
CA LYS A 595 7.13 -2.63 30.76
C LYS A 595 6.07 -2.27 29.69
N PRO A 596 4.79 -2.23 30.03
CA PRO A 596 3.74 -1.81 29.10
C PRO A 596 4.00 -0.37 28.63
N GLY A 597 3.98 -0.15 27.32
CA GLY A 597 4.05 1.17 26.71
C GLY A 597 5.42 1.68 26.25
N GLN A 598 6.51 0.90 26.38
CA GLN A 598 7.82 1.27 25.82
C GLN A 598 8.35 0.17 24.90
N ASP A 599 7.97 0.19 23.63
CA ASP A 599 8.69 -0.56 22.60
C ASP A 599 10.00 0.16 22.28
N LYS A 600 11.08 -0.21 23.00
CA LYS A 600 12.44 0.30 22.77
C LYS A 600 13.15 -0.42 21.63
N SER A 601 12.41 -1.06 20.72
CA SER A 601 13.00 -1.69 19.56
C SER A 601 13.65 -0.64 18.66
N LYS A 602 14.93 -0.83 18.35
CA LYS A 602 15.70 0.01 17.42
C LYS A 602 15.45 -0.34 15.95
N GLN A 603 14.59 -1.30 15.69
CA GLN A 603 14.29 -1.76 14.34
C GLN A 603 13.63 -0.66 13.51
N PRO A 604 13.97 -0.56 12.20
CA PRO A 604 13.41 0.43 11.30
C PRO A 604 11.89 0.25 11.12
N GLN A 605 11.18 1.34 10.86
CA GLN A 605 9.74 1.32 10.61
C GLN A 605 9.40 0.61 9.28
N TRP A 606 10.22 0.83 8.26
CA TRP A 606 10.06 0.22 6.94
C TRP A 606 11.29 -0.60 6.57
N ILE A 607 11.05 -1.78 6.05
CA ILE A 607 12.09 -2.66 5.51
C ILE A 607 11.75 -3.09 4.09
N VAL A 608 12.80 -3.40 3.33
CA VAL A 608 12.72 -4.16 2.08
C VAL A 608 13.41 -5.51 2.30
N ALA A 609 12.80 -6.59 1.81
CA ALA A 609 13.38 -7.93 1.85
C ALA A 609 13.85 -8.36 0.45
N GLY A 610 14.99 -9.02 0.37
CA GLY A 610 15.47 -9.66 -0.87
C GLY A 610 14.57 -10.82 -1.29
N GLU A 611 14.06 -11.58 -0.32
CA GLU A 611 13.06 -12.62 -0.54
C GLU A 611 12.14 -12.81 0.67
N ILE A 612 10.91 -13.25 0.40
CA ILE A 612 9.99 -13.72 1.43
C ILE A 612 9.74 -15.21 1.22
N VAL A 613 10.09 -16.01 2.22
CA VAL A 613 10.02 -17.48 2.16
C VAL A 613 9.10 -18.01 3.25
N HIS A 614 8.23 -18.92 2.86
CA HIS A 614 7.38 -19.66 3.79
C HIS A 614 8.04 -21.01 4.15
N THR A 615 8.40 -21.15 5.41
CA THR A 615 8.86 -22.43 5.98
C THR A 615 7.91 -22.85 7.11
N SER A 616 8.24 -22.67 8.38
CA SER A 616 7.30 -22.78 9.50
C SER A 616 6.36 -21.56 9.57
N GLN A 617 6.84 -20.41 9.15
CA GLN A 617 6.12 -19.15 9.01
C GLN A 617 6.73 -18.36 7.84
N LEU A 618 6.17 -17.15 7.55
CA LEU A 618 6.73 -16.27 6.55
C LEU A 618 7.94 -15.53 7.09
N PHE A 619 9.11 -15.77 6.50
CA PHE A 619 10.34 -15.08 6.84
C PHE A 619 10.77 -14.10 5.76
N ALA A 620 11.07 -12.86 6.18
CA ALA A 620 11.80 -11.89 5.36
C ALA A 620 13.31 -12.14 5.51
N ARG A 621 13.99 -12.42 4.40
CA ARG A 621 15.42 -12.68 4.34
C ARG A 621 16.16 -11.59 3.61
N THR A 622 17.41 -11.34 4.01
CA THR A 622 18.27 -10.31 3.45
C THR A 622 17.55 -8.97 3.44
N VAL A 623 17.35 -8.41 4.64
CA VAL A 623 16.54 -7.21 4.83
C VAL A 623 17.39 -5.95 4.97
N ALA A 624 16.83 -4.83 4.54
CA ALA A 624 17.39 -3.51 4.76
C ALA A 624 16.32 -2.50 5.14
N LYS A 625 16.74 -1.46 5.87
CA LYS A 625 15.95 -0.28 6.15
C LYS A 625 15.69 0.52 4.87
N VAL A 626 14.47 1.00 4.70
CA VAL A 626 14.09 1.92 3.62
C VAL A 626 13.25 3.09 4.16
N LEU A 627 13.18 4.16 3.38
CA LEU A 627 12.39 5.34 3.71
C LEU A 627 11.08 5.35 2.92
N PRO A 628 9.96 5.79 3.53
CA PRO A 628 8.67 5.85 2.84
C PRO A 628 8.69 6.75 1.60
N ASP A 629 9.47 7.84 1.61
CA ASP A 629 9.58 8.73 0.46
C ASP A 629 10.22 8.02 -0.75
N TRP A 630 11.21 7.14 -0.53
CA TRP A 630 11.80 6.33 -1.61
C TRP A 630 10.78 5.35 -2.20
N ILE A 631 9.93 4.76 -1.32
CA ILE A 631 8.89 3.84 -1.77
C ILE A 631 7.87 4.57 -2.66
N ALA A 632 7.44 5.76 -2.24
CA ALA A 632 6.48 6.56 -3.00
C ALA A 632 7.05 7.07 -4.33
N GLU A 633 8.33 7.48 -4.35
CA GLU A 633 9.03 7.97 -5.53
C GLU A 633 9.27 6.86 -6.56
N LEU A 634 9.92 5.77 -6.13
CA LEU A 634 10.32 4.67 -7.02
C LEU A 634 9.14 3.78 -7.44
N GLY A 635 8.11 3.73 -6.61
CA GLY A 635 6.89 2.96 -6.83
C GLY A 635 5.72 3.77 -7.40
N THR A 636 5.93 4.99 -7.92
CA THR A 636 4.86 5.89 -8.35
C THR A 636 3.87 5.23 -9.32
N HIS A 637 4.35 4.40 -10.25
CA HIS A 637 3.53 3.68 -11.22
C HIS A 637 2.64 2.58 -10.63
N LEU A 638 2.90 2.19 -9.37
CA LEU A 638 2.13 1.18 -8.63
C LEU A 638 1.31 1.79 -7.49
N CYS A 639 1.61 3.05 -7.14
CA CYS A 639 0.96 3.72 -6.03
C CYS A 639 -0.45 4.16 -6.39
N HIS A 640 -1.37 3.96 -5.46
CA HIS A 640 -2.70 4.53 -5.51
C HIS A 640 -2.75 5.76 -4.62
N PHE A 641 -3.01 6.91 -5.24
CA PHE A 641 -3.16 8.19 -4.55
C PHE A 641 -4.63 8.40 -4.19
N LYS A 642 -4.92 8.56 -2.90
CA LYS A 642 -6.25 8.90 -2.41
C LYS A 642 -6.21 10.29 -1.79
N HIS A 643 -7.06 11.17 -2.28
CA HIS A 643 -7.21 12.52 -1.77
C HIS A 643 -8.50 12.63 -0.96
N SER A 644 -8.44 13.21 0.21
CA SER A 644 -9.58 13.36 1.12
C SER A 644 -9.51 14.67 1.90
N GLU A 645 -10.66 15.09 2.46
CA GLU A 645 -10.76 16.24 3.35
C GLU A 645 -10.21 17.56 2.74
N PRO A 646 -10.60 17.93 1.50
CA PRO A 646 -10.18 19.20 0.95
C PRO A 646 -10.83 20.34 1.75
N HIS A 647 -10.02 21.29 2.22
CA HIS A 647 -10.49 22.42 3.03
C HIS A 647 -9.56 23.64 2.91
N TRP A 648 -10.09 24.83 3.22
CA TRP A 648 -9.31 26.02 3.41
C TRP A 648 -8.48 25.91 4.69
N SER A 649 -7.19 26.14 4.62
CA SER A 649 -6.28 26.15 5.77
C SER A 649 -5.80 27.58 6.05
N GLU A 650 -6.25 28.16 7.13
CA GLU A 650 -5.82 29.52 7.57
C GLU A 650 -4.30 29.57 7.80
N LYS A 651 -3.75 28.52 8.43
CA LYS A 651 -2.31 28.42 8.71
C LYS A 651 -1.47 28.37 7.44
N ALA A 652 -1.92 27.65 6.43
CA ALA A 652 -1.22 27.53 5.15
C ALA A 652 -1.59 28.62 4.16
N GLN A 653 -2.66 29.40 4.41
CA GLN A 653 -3.25 30.40 3.53
C GLN A 653 -3.55 29.86 2.11
N ARG A 654 -3.97 28.59 2.06
CA ARG A 654 -4.32 27.88 0.82
C ARG A 654 -5.28 26.72 1.07
N VAL A 655 -5.89 26.26 0.01
CA VAL A 655 -6.71 25.05 0.05
C VAL A 655 -5.79 23.84 0.02
N VAL A 656 -5.92 22.99 1.01
CA VAL A 656 -5.13 21.76 1.16
C VAL A 656 -6.05 20.55 1.21
N CYS A 657 -5.50 19.38 0.86
CA CYS A 657 -6.14 18.10 1.10
C CYS A 657 -5.14 17.12 1.71
N ILE A 658 -5.65 16.04 2.26
CA ILE A 658 -4.83 14.93 2.75
C ILE A 658 -4.62 13.96 1.60
N GLU A 659 -3.37 13.83 1.16
CA GLU A 659 -2.94 12.78 0.23
C GLU A 659 -2.48 11.56 1.03
N ARG A 660 -3.07 10.40 0.73
CA ARG A 660 -2.62 9.10 1.20
C ARG A 660 -2.06 8.32 0.03
N VAL A 661 -0.81 7.93 0.13
CA VAL A 661 -0.14 7.10 -0.88
C VAL A 661 -0.19 5.65 -0.42
N LEU A 662 -0.84 4.81 -1.19
CA LEU A 662 -1.03 3.39 -0.90
C LEU A 662 -0.26 2.54 -1.91
N LEU A 663 0.49 1.55 -1.45
CA LEU A 663 1.16 0.55 -2.27
C LEU A 663 0.87 -0.86 -1.71
N HIS A 664 0.34 -1.75 -2.55
CA HIS A 664 -0.05 -3.11 -2.16
C HIS A 664 -0.94 -3.17 -0.89
N GLY A 665 -1.75 -2.12 -0.64
CA GLY A 665 -2.62 -2.02 0.54
C GLY A 665 -1.95 -1.47 1.80
N LEU A 666 -0.66 -1.12 1.73
CA LEU A 666 0.06 -0.44 2.81
C LEU A 666 -0.02 1.08 2.61
N GLU A 667 -0.32 1.83 3.66
CA GLU A 667 -0.25 3.29 3.66
C GLU A 667 1.21 3.70 3.86
N ILE A 668 1.84 4.15 2.76
CA ILE A 668 3.27 4.49 2.73
C ILE A 668 3.51 5.85 3.37
N THR A 669 2.68 6.84 2.98
CA THR A 669 2.77 8.19 3.52
C THR A 669 1.40 8.85 3.53
N ARG A 670 1.23 9.76 4.50
CA ARG A 670 0.07 10.63 4.65
C ARG A 670 0.57 12.04 4.82
N ARG A 671 0.23 12.92 3.88
CA ARG A 671 0.70 14.31 3.90
C ARG A 671 -0.38 15.27 3.45
N SER A 672 -0.29 16.51 3.92
CA SER A 672 -1.11 17.60 3.40
C SER A 672 -0.45 18.16 2.15
N ILE A 673 -1.21 18.23 1.06
CA ILE A 673 -0.75 18.79 -0.21
C ILE A 673 -1.67 19.92 -0.67
N ASP A 674 -1.19 20.73 -1.61
CA ASP A 674 -1.96 21.75 -2.29
C ASP A 674 -3.03 21.11 -3.18
N PHE A 675 -4.30 21.37 -2.87
CA PHE A 675 -5.43 20.75 -3.57
C PHE A 675 -5.59 21.28 -5.01
N LEU A 676 -5.01 22.44 -5.34
CA LEU A 676 -4.97 22.96 -6.71
C LEU A 676 -4.36 21.97 -7.72
N LYS A 677 -3.40 21.16 -7.26
CA LYS A 677 -2.72 20.14 -8.08
C LYS A 677 -3.59 18.93 -8.38
N VAL A 678 -4.65 18.73 -7.61
CA VAL A 678 -5.56 17.57 -7.70
C VAL A 678 -6.81 17.94 -8.49
N ASP A 679 -7.50 19.00 -8.06
CA ASP A 679 -8.71 19.52 -8.68
C ASP A 679 -8.70 21.04 -8.63
N PRO A 680 -8.28 21.70 -9.71
CA PRO A 680 -8.19 23.15 -9.77
C PRO A 680 -9.54 23.87 -9.62
N VAL A 681 -10.63 23.26 -10.10
CA VAL A 681 -11.97 23.86 -10.04
C VAL A 681 -12.49 23.82 -8.61
N ALA A 682 -12.51 22.63 -8.01
CA ALA A 682 -12.95 22.47 -6.63
C ALA A 682 -12.05 23.26 -5.66
N ALA A 683 -10.75 23.33 -5.90
CA ALA A 683 -9.82 24.12 -5.08
C ALA A 683 -10.16 25.61 -5.12
N THR A 684 -10.49 26.16 -6.30
CA THR A 684 -10.89 27.55 -6.43
C THR A 684 -12.21 27.82 -5.71
N GLN A 685 -13.17 26.93 -5.83
CA GLN A 685 -14.47 27.07 -5.16
C GLN A 685 -14.34 27.01 -3.62
N LEU A 686 -13.54 26.09 -3.11
CA LEU A 686 -13.23 26.01 -1.67
C LEU A 686 -12.46 27.23 -1.17
N PHE A 687 -11.59 27.80 -1.99
CA PHE A 687 -10.89 29.03 -1.68
C PHE A 687 -11.89 30.21 -1.59
N ILE A 688 -12.80 30.34 -2.56
CA ILE A 688 -13.81 31.40 -2.56
C ILE A 688 -14.68 31.31 -1.31
N ARG A 689 -15.22 30.13 -0.99
CA ARG A 689 -16.03 29.95 0.20
C ARG A 689 -15.21 30.18 1.47
N GLY A 690 -14.11 29.43 1.64
CA GLY A 690 -13.35 29.46 2.90
C GLY A 690 -12.61 30.77 3.16
N ALA A 691 -12.04 31.41 2.14
CA ALA A 691 -11.22 32.60 2.33
C ALA A 691 -11.97 33.92 2.06
N LEU A 692 -12.90 33.96 1.09
CA LEU A 692 -13.52 35.21 0.65
C LEU A 692 -14.93 35.41 1.20
N ILE A 693 -15.64 34.35 1.63
CA ILE A 693 -17.03 34.43 2.07
C ILE A 693 -17.17 34.09 3.56
N ASP A 694 -16.70 32.90 3.99
CA ASP A 694 -17.01 32.38 5.33
C ASP A 694 -16.10 32.95 6.43
N HIS A 695 -14.82 33.23 6.13
CA HIS A 695 -13.84 33.72 7.10
C HIS A 695 -13.57 35.21 6.96
N GLN A 696 -14.27 36.03 7.74
CA GLN A 696 -14.10 37.50 7.75
C GLN A 696 -12.75 37.97 8.33
N ASP A 697 -12.08 37.12 9.11
CA ASP A 697 -10.80 37.43 9.74
C ASP A 697 -9.58 37.03 8.87
N THR A 698 -9.79 36.59 7.63
CA THR A 698 -8.68 36.28 6.72
C THR A 698 -7.89 37.56 6.40
N PRO A 699 -6.56 37.57 6.51
CA PRO A 699 -5.72 38.75 6.34
C PRO A 699 -5.61 39.18 4.86
N ILE A 700 -6.76 39.50 4.23
CA ILE A 700 -6.82 39.98 2.85
C ILE A 700 -6.89 41.49 2.88
N THR A 701 -5.81 42.17 2.51
CA THR A 701 -5.69 43.64 2.48
C THR A 701 -6.06 44.26 1.16
N LEU A 702 -6.60 43.46 0.22
CA LEU A 702 -6.95 43.90 -1.11
C LEU A 702 -8.22 44.80 -1.10
N ARG A 703 -8.22 45.90 -1.86
CA ARG A 703 -9.29 46.87 -1.88
C ARG A 703 -10.66 46.30 -2.25
N PHE A 704 -10.72 45.37 -3.22
CA PHE A 704 -11.97 44.73 -3.64
C PHE A 704 -12.62 43.96 -2.50
N TYR A 705 -11.85 43.32 -1.61
CA TYR A 705 -12.37 42.53 -0.51
C TYR A 705 -13.12 43.41 0.50
N ALA A 706 -12.50 44.51 0.91
CA ALA A 706 -13.15 45.48 1.78
C ALA A 706 -14.40 46.09 1.15
N HIS A 707 -14.35 46.42 -0.17
CA HIS A 707 -15.49 46.93 -0.93
C HIS A 707 -16.65 45.90 -0.95
N ASN A 708 -16.38 44.67 -1.31
CA ASN A 708 -17.41 43.66 -1.45
C ASN A 708 -18.03 43.27 -0.11
N ASN A 709 -17.25 43.24 0.98
CA ASN A 709 -17.77 43.00 2.33
C ASN A 709 -18.67 44.14 2.79
N ALA A 710 -18.28 45.39 2.54
CA ALA A 710 -19.13 46.56 2.85
C ALA A 710 -20.42 46.52 2.02
N LEU A 711 -20.34 46.21 0.73
CA LEU A 711 -21.49 46.05 -0.14
C LEU A 711 -22.42 44.91 0.32
N ARG A 712 -21.83 43.74 0.67
CA ARG A 712 -22.57 42.61 1.20
C ARG A 712 -23.36 43.00 2.44
N GLN A 713 -22.67 43.59 3.44
CA GLN A 713 -23.32 44.07 4.69
C GLN A 713 -24.46 45.07 4.40
N LYS A 714 -24.22 46.01 3.49
CA LYS A 714 -25.26 46.96 3.08
C LYS A 714 -26.50 46.26 2.55
N ILE A 715 -26.32 45.33 1.62
CA ILE A 715 -27.43 44.60 0.97
C ILE A 715 -28.10 43.63 1.98
N GLU A 716 -27.36 42.88 2.80
CA GLU A 716 -27.91 42.04 3.83
C GLU A 716 -28.74 42.84 4.82
N THR A 717 -28.27 44.02 5.24
CA THR A 717 -29.01 44.93 6.12
C THR A 717 -30.31 45.39 5.45
N MET A 718 -30.24 45.76 4.19
CA MET A 718 -31.37 46.17 3.40
C MET A 718 -32.42 45.06 3.23
N LEU A 719 -32.01 43.87 2.84
CA LEU A 719 -32.89 42.72 2.65
C LEU A 719 -33.48 42.19 3.98
N THR A 720 -32.74 42.29 5.06
CA THR A 720 -33.23 41.98 6.39
C THR A 720 -34.30 42.95 6.84
N ARG A 721 -34.13 44.25 6.53
CA ARG A 721 -35.06 45.33 6.82
C ARG A 721 -36.39 45.12 6.10
N VAL A 722 -36.36 44.75 4.81
CA VAL A 722 -37.58 44.48 4.03
C VAL A 722 -38.08 43.04 4.23
N ARG A 723 -37.47 42.27 5.15
CA ARG A 723 -37.84 40.89 5.51
C ARG A 723 -37.85 39.96 4.30
N SER A 724 -36.93 40.13 3.37
CA SER A 724 -36.80 39.29 2.19
C SER A 724 -36.01 38.01 2.51
N ASN A 725 -36.53 36.86 2.14
CA ASN A 725 -35.80 35.57 2.22
C ASN A 725 -34.57 35.51 1.31
N ARG A 726 -34.39 36.46 0.42
CA ARG A 726 -33.23 36.61 -0.47
C ARG A 726 -31.94 36.97 0.28
N VAL A 727 -32.05 37.41 1.54
CA VAL A 727 -30.85 37.60 2.39
C VAL A 727 -29.95 36.37 2.39
N TYR A 728 -30.53 35.19 2.34
CA TYR A 728 -29.79 33.91 2.28
C TYR A 728 -29.14 33.63 0.91
N ALA A 729 -29.52 34.34 -0.13
CA ALA A 729 -28.96 34.19 -1.48
C ALA A 729 -27.75 35.10 -1.75
N VAL A 730 -27.51 36.13 -0.93
CA VAL A 730 -26.46 37.12 -1.15
C VAL A 730 -25.07 36.49 -1.18
N GLU A 731 -24.79 35.60 -0.27
CA GLU A 731 -23.53 34.85 -0.23
C GLU A 731 -23.32 33.97 -1.47
N GLU A 732 -24.37 33.30 -1.93
CA GLU A 732 -24.30 32.44 -3.11
C GLU A 732 -24.10 33.28 -4.39
N ARG A 733 -24.67 34.46 -4.48
CA ARG A 733 -24.44 35.38 -5.58
C ARG A 733 -23.02 35.91 -5.59
N LEU A 734 -22.50 36.28 -4.42
CA LEU A 734 -21.11 36.68 -4.27
C LEU A 734 -20.14 35.53 -4.64
N PHE A 735 -20.50 34.30 -4.28
CA PHE A 735 -19.78 33.11 -4.71
C PHE A 735 -19.77 33.01 -6.25
N CYS A 736 -20.93 33.05 -6.89
CA CYS A 736 -21.04 32.98 -8.35
C CYS A 736 -20.25 34.12 -9.04
N PHE A 737 -20.29 35.33 -8.46
CA PHE A 737 -19.51 36.46 -8.95
C PHE A 737 -18.01 36.17 -8.96
N TYR A 738 -17.48 35.60 -7.89
CA TYR A 738 -16.08 35.22 -7.80
C TYR A 738 -15.74 34.00 -8.67
N ASP A 739 -16.59 32.96 -8.68
CA ASP A 739 -16.35 31.73 -9.45
C ASP A 739 -16.27 31.99 -10.96
N ALA A 740 -17.05 32.95 -11.46
CA ALA A 740 -16.99 33.35 -12.84
C ALA A 740 -15.67 34.06 -13.23
N ARG A 741 -14.99 34.70 -12.27
CA ARG A 741 -13.80 35.54 -12.47
C ARG A 741 -12.50 34.93 -12.01
N LEU A 742 -12.52 34.06 -11.00
CA LEU A 742 -11.36 33.37 -10.45
C LEU A 742 -11.20 31.99 -11.10
N LYS A 743 -10.01 31.75 -11.64
CA LYS A 743 -9.65 30.44 -12.20
C LYS A 743 -8.27 30.05 -11.70
N ASN A 744 -8.13 28.81 -11.23
CA ASN A 744 -6.86 28.26 -10.71
C ASN A 744 -6.29 29.09 -9.53
N VAL A 745 -7.15 29.54 -8.64
CA VAL A 745 -6.79 30.32 -7.45
C VAL A 745 -7.17 29.49 -6.22
N SER A 746 -6.19 29.04 -5.46
CA SER A 746 -6.39 28.24 -4.26
C SER A 746 -5.70 28.81 -3.02
N SER A 747 -4.99 29.92 -3.17
CA SER A 747 -4.24 30.56 -2.09
C SER A 747 -4.31 32.08 -2.17
N ILE A 748 -4.03 32.75 -1.06
CA ILE A 748 -3.88 34.21 -1.01
C ILE A 748 -2.74 34.65 -1.93
N HIS A 749 -1.69 33.86 -2.07
CA HIS A 749 -0.59 34.16 -3.00
C HIS A 749 -1.07 34.19 -4.47
N ASP A 750 -1.85 33.18 -4.87
CA ASP A 750 -2.41 33.12 -6.23
C ASP A 750 -3.36 34.29 -6.50
N LEU A 751 -4.19 34.61 -5.50
CA LEU A 751 -5.10 35.76 -5.56
C LEU A 751 -4.33 37.07 -5.75
N ASN A 752 -3.30 37.30 -4.93
CA ASN A 752 -2.48 38.52 -5.03
C ASN A 752 -1.79 38.63 -6.39
N ARG A 753 -1.27 37.51 -6.91
CA ARG A 753 -0.67 37.45 -8.24
C ARG A 753 -1.68 37.82 -9.33
N LEU A 754 -2.86 37.18 -9.32
CA LEU A 754 -3.92 37.43 -10.30
C LEU A 754 -4.41 38.86 -10.25
N VAL A 755 -4.63 39.43 -9.04
CA VAL A 755 -5.05 40.82 -8.87
C VAL A 755 -4.00 41.77 -9.42
N LYS A 756 -2.71 41.51 -9.17
CA LYS A 756 -1.62 42.35 -9.70
C LYS A 756 -1.59 42.33 -11.24
N GLU A 757 -1.73 41.14 -11.82
CA GLU A 757 -1.74 40.99 -13.30
C GLU A 757 -2.94 41.66 -13.98
N ARG A 758 -4.13 41.58 -13.35
CA ARG A 758 -5.37 42.08 -13.93
C ARG A 758 -5.66 43.54 -13.60
N SER A 759 -5.18 44.06 -12.48
CA SER A 759 -5.48 45.41 -12.01
C SER A 759 -4.90 46.52 -12.91
N GLU A 760 -3.89 46.20 -13.74
CA GLU A 760 -3.38 47.16 -14.74
C GLU A 760 -4.38 47.40 -15.86
N ALA A 761 -5.15 46.39 -16.27
CA ALA A 761 -6.15 46.47 -17.34
C ALA A 761 -7.54 46.83 -16.81
N ASP A 762 -7.94 46.30 -15.67
CA ASP A 762 -9.22 46.55 -14.99
C ASP A 762 -9.06 46.66 -13.48
N PRO A 763 -8.89 47.87 -12.93
CA PRO A 763 -8.74 48.09 -11.49
C PRO A 763 -9.92 47.62 -10.62
N ARG A 764 -11.09 47.39 -11.23
CA ARG A 764 -12.34 46.98 -10.54
C ARG A 764 -12.79 45.58 -10.87
N PHE A 765 -11.96 44.75 -11.49
CA PHE A 765 -12.35 43.44 -12.02
C PHE A 765 -12.97 42.48 -10.98
N LEU A 766 -12.61 42.62 -9.71
CA LEU A 766 -13.17 41.84 -8.58
C LEU A 766 -14.10 42.64 -7.66
N CYS A 767 -14.43 43.92 -7.99
CA CYS A 767 -15.41 44.71 -7.25
C CYS A 767 -16.82 44.35 -7.72
N ALA A 768 -17.63 43.78 -6.87
CA ALA A 768 -19.02 43.51 -7.13
C ALA A 768 -19.84 44.81 -7.12
N THR A 769 -20.91 44.84 -7.91
CA THR A 769 -21.90 45.88 -7.91
C THR A 769 -23.17 45.46 -7.18
N GLU A 770 -24.04 46.40 -6.83
CA GLU A 770 -25.37 46.07 -6.25
C GLU A 770 -26.15 45.14 -7.19
N HIS A 771 -26.06 45.38 -8.50
CA HIS A 771 -26.69 44.53 -9.52
C HIS A 771 -26.21 43.06 -9.44
N ASP A 772 -24.92 42.82 -9.23
CA ASP A 772 -24.35 41.46 -9.11
C ASP A 772 -24.92 40.69 -7.91
N LEU A 773 -25.32 41.37 -6.84
CA LEU A 773 -25.81 40.77 -5.61
C LEU A 773 -27.34 40.79 -5.49
N THR A 774 -28.07 41.60 -6.28
CA THR A 774 -29.54 41.77 -6.17
C THR A 774 -30.32 41.43 -7.45
N ASP A 775 -29.65 40.98 -8.54
CA ASP A 775 -30.23 40.78 -9.89
C ASP A 775 -30.87 42.07 -10.47
N GLY A 776 -30.43 43.24 -10.03
CA GLY A 776 -30.91 44.52 -10.53
C GLY A 776 -32.29 44.94 -10.02
N GLU A 777 -32.78 44.30 -8.99
CA GLU A 777 -34.06 44.72 -8.36
C GLU A 777 -33.83 46.01 -7.56
N ASP A 778 -34.81 46.91 -7.65
CA ASP A 778 -34.85 48.16 -6.89
C ASP A 778 -35.71 47.98 -5.64
N PHE A 779 -35.13 48.16 -4.45
CA PHE A 779 -35.78 48.03 -3.16
C PHE A 779 -36.14 49.38 -2.53
N GLU A 780 -36.01 50.53 -3.22
CA GLU A 780 -36.28 51.83 -2.64
C GLU A 780 -37.75 52.02 -2.19
N ALA A 781 -38.68 51.46 -2.95
CA ALA A 781 -40.11 51.51 -2.58
C ALA A 781 -40.39 50.66 -1.33
N ASP A 782 -39.74 49.49 -1.20
CA ASP A 782 -39.88 48.64 -0.04
C ASP A 782 -39.25 49.24 1.21
N LEU A 783 -38.14 49.95 1.10
CA LEU A 783 -37.46 50.61 2.21
C LEU A 783 -38.30 51.73 2.85
N GLN A 784 -39.18 52.39 2.08
CA GLN A 784 -40.12 53.35 2.63
C GLN A 784 -41.18 52.69 3.49
N GLN A 785 -41.52 51.46 3.22
CA GLN A 785 -42.50 50.70 4.04
C GLN A 785 -41.87 50.19 5.36
N PHE A 786 -40.55 50.06 5.42
CA PHE A 786 -39.80 49.59 6.59
C PHE A 786 -38.79 50.63 7.07
N PRO A 787 -39.24 51.73 7.71
CA PRO A 787 -38.37 52.81 8.13
C PRO A 787 -37.45 52.37 9.28
N ASP A 788 -36.23 52.96 9.34
CA ASP A 788 -35.25 52.75 10.40
C ASP A 788 -35.56 53.58 11.67
N GLN A 789 -36.51 54.45 11.58
CA GLN A 789 -37.00 55.28 12.71
C GLN A 789 -38.50 55.49 12.58
N VAL A 790 -39.19 55.43 13.70
CA VAL A 790 -40.63 55.69 13.78
C VAL A 790 -40.92 56.80 14.77
N ALA A 791 -41.91 57.64 14.46
CA ALA A 791 -42.34 58.71 15.36
C ALA A 791 -43.52 58.24 16.29
N ILE A 792 -43.27 58.18 17.58
CA ILE A 792 -44.28 57.86 18.61
C ILE A 792 -44.23 58.94 19.65
N ASN A 793 -45.41 59.58 19.98
CA ASN A 793 -45.58 60.64 20.99
C ASN A 793 -44.55 61.76 20.85
N ASN A 794 -44.35 62.30 19.62
CA ASN A 794 -43.37 63.32 19.27
C ASN A 794 -41.91 62.97 19.51
N ALA A 795 -41.56 61.70 19.82
CA ALA A 795 -40.24 61.20 19.89
C ALA A 795 -39.94 60.35 18.63
N VAL A 796 -38.76 60.52 18.05
CA VAL A 796 -38.24 59.68 16.96
C VAL A 796 -37.46 58.48 17.56
N LEU A 797 -37.98 57.29 17.40
CA LEU A 797 -37.46 56.06 18.01
C LEU A 797 -36.77 55.20 16.93
N PRO A 798 -35.58 54.73 17.18
CA PRO A 798 -34.87 53.80 16.24
C PRO A 798 -35.53 52.41 16.27
N VAL A 799 -35.64 51.82 15.05
CA VAL A 799 -36.19 50.48 14.84
C VAL A 799 -35.14 49.58 14.21
N ALA A 800 -34.99 48.38 14.77
CA ALA A 800 -34.15 47.36 14.23
C ALA A 800 -35.00 46.19 13.69
N TYR A 801 -34.57 45.66 12.55
CA TYR A 801 -35.23 44.55 11.89
C TYR A 801 -34.36 43.31 11.97
N HIS A 802 -34.95 42.19 12.36
CA HIS A 802 -34.29 40.89 12.36
C HIS A 802 -35.17 39.90 11.58
N TYR A 803 -34.53 39.18 10.65
CA TYR A 803 -35.19 38.13 9.88
C TYR A 803 -34.50 36.77 10.16
N LYS A 804 -34.93 36.16 11.27
CA LYS A 804 -34.43 34.87 11.73
C LYS A 804 -35.57 34.03 12.24
N PRO A 805 -36.34 33.36 11.36
CA PRO A 805 -37.52 32.64 11.72
C PRO A 805 -37.25 31.61 12.82
N GLY A 806 -38.01 31.72 13.94
CA GLY A 806 -37.91 30.84 15.11
C GLY A 806 -36.97 31.32 16.22
N GLU A 807 -36.20 32.40 16.04
CA GLU A 807 -35.47 33.04 17.13
C GLU A 807 -36.30 34.07 17.87
N GLU A 808 -35.98 34.31 19.15
CA GLU A 808 -36.68 35.30 19.98
C GLU A 808 -36.63 36.70 19.41
N GLN A 809 -35.56 37.02 18.70
CA GLN A 809 -35.35 38.37 18.10
C GLN A 809 -36.03 38.53 16.73
N ASP A 810 -36.60 37.47 16.15
CA ASP A 810 -37.25 37.56 14.83
C ASP A 810 -38.39 38.60 14.83
N GLY A 811 -38.38 39.46 13.86
CA GLY A 811 -39.38 40.55 13.70
C GLY A 811 -38.81 41.93 13.85
N VAL A 812 -39.54 42.81 14.47
CA VAL A 812 -39.20 44.24 14.64
C VAL A 812 -38.94 44.52 16.11
N THR A 813 -37.84 45.25 16.37
CA THR A 813 -37.48 45.69 17.71
C THR A 813 -37.41 47.21 17.72
N VAL A 814 -38.24 47.88 18.54
CA VAL A 814 -38.15 49.33 18.76
C VAL A 814 -37.37 49.62 20.03
N LYS A 815 -36.41 50.49 19.95
CA LYS A 815 -35.59 50.93 21.07
C LYS A 815 -36.16 52.17 21.69
N VAL A 816 -36.58 52.06 22.95
CA VAL A 816 -37.36 53.08 23.65
C VAL A 816 -36.62 53.56 24.88
N PRO A 817 -36.41 54.85 25.07
CA PRO A 817 -35.90 55.42 26.32
C PRO A 817 -36.81 55.10 27.50
N LEU A 818 -36.26 54.84 28.66
CA LEU A 818 -37.00 54.52 29.91
C LEU A 818 -38.19 55.46 30.24
N GLN A 819 -38.01 56.74 29.89
CA GLN A 819 -39.01 57.79 30.19
C GLN A 819 -40.25 57.68 29.29
N ILE A 820 -40.13 57.14 28.12
CA ILE A 820 -41.27 57.05 27.16
C ILE A 820 -41.97 55.68 27.32
N ALA A 821 -41.26 54.71 27.82
CA ALA A 821 -41.72 53.29 27.91
C ALA A 821 -43.01 53.13 28.71
N SER A 822 -43.21 53.97 29.74
CA SER A 822 -44.40 53.96 30.62
C SER A 822 -45.70 54.46 29.89
N HIS A 823 -45.52 55.27 28.82
CA HIS A 823 -46.63 55.97 28.14
C HIS A 823 -46.95 55.36 26.75
N LEU A 824 -46.24 54.26 26.35
CA LEU A 824 -46.53 53.54 25.10
C LEU A 824 -47.85 52.81 25.17
N THR A 825 -48.65 52.92 24.10
CA THR A 825 -49.90 52.15 23.99
C THR A 825 -49.68 50.94 23.02
N SER A 826 -50.49 49.90 23.17
CA SER A 826 -50.45 48.72 22.29
C SER A 826 -50.76 49.11 20.81
N GLY A 827 -51.67 50.07 20.61
CA GLY A 827 -51.95 50.58 19.27
C GLY A 827 -50.76 51.22 18.60
N GLN A 828 -50.05 52.08 19.31
CA GLN A 828 -48.89 52.77 18.80
C GLN A 828 -47.72 51.79 18.41
N VAL A 829 -47.44 50.83 19.26
CA VAL A 829 -46.35 49.87 19.03
C VAL A 829 -46.70 48.85 17.95
N GLN A 830 -47.94 48.29 17.95
CA GLN A 830 -48.33 47.25 17.02
C GLN A 830 -48.48 47.77 15.58
N TRP A 831 -48.79 49.09 15.39
CA TRP A 831 -49.11 49.67 14.09
C TRP A 831 -47.98 50.59 13.53
N MET A 832 -46.81 50.60 14.19
CA MET A 832 -45.77 51.61 13.92
C MET A 832 -45.09 51.38 12.57
N VAL A 833 -44.97 50.14 12.06
CA VAL A 833 -44.27 49.83 10.81
C VAL A 833 -45.26 49.65 9.68
N PRO A 834 -45.27 50.54 8.67
CA PRO A 834 -46.23 50.46 7.56
C PRO A 834 -46.22 49.12 6.80
N GLY A 835 -45.04 48.57 6.46
CA GLY A 835 -44.87 47.31 5.71
C GLY A 835 -45.38 46.06 6.43
N MET A 836 -45.63 46.11 7.74
CA MET A 836 -46.22 45.00 8.50
C MET A 836 -47.69 45.05 8.67
N ARG A 837 -48.34 46.22 8.41
CA ARG A 837 -49.76 46.45 8.73
C ARG A 837 -50.70 45.49 8.03
N GLU A 838 -50.45 45.18 6.73
CA GLU A 838 -51.28 44.26 5.95
C GLU A 838 -51.15 42.84 6.51
N GLU A 839 -49.95 42.39 6.83
CA GLU A 839 -49.71 41.06 7.37
C GLU A 839 -50.36 40.89 8.78
N ILE A 840 -50.22 41.90 9.63
CA ILE A 840 -50.86 41.96 10.95
C ILE A 840 -52.38 41.93 10.79
N ALA A 841 -52.97 42.74 9.91
CA ALA A 841 -54.40 42.77 9.67
C ALA A 841 -54.90 41.39 9.17
N ASN A 842 -54.21 40.81 8.18
CA ASN A 842 -54.53 39.51 7.63
C ASN A 842 -54.44 38.38 8.70
N ALA A 843 -53.41 38.41 9.52
CA ALA A 843 -53.25 37.43 10.63
C ALA A 843 -54.41 37.53 11.63
N LEU A 844 -54.75 38.73 12.05
CA LEU A 844 -55.89 38.99 12.99
C LEU A 844 -57.22 38.62 12.40
N LEU A 845 -57.52 38.99 11.14
CA LEU A 845 -58.71 38.55 10.46
C LEU A 845 -58.85 37.04 10.36
N ARG A 846 -57.71 36.33 10.10
CA ARG A 846 -57.68 34.87 10.04
C ARG A 846 -57.83 34.21 11.43
N ALA A 847 -57.47 34.88 12.49
CA ALA A 847 -57.58 34.42 13.87
C ALA A 847 -59.04 34.52 14.44
N LEU A 848 -59.93 35.29 13.82
CA LEU A 848 -61.30 35.40 14.21
C LEU A 848 -62.08 34.06 14.09
N PRO A 849 -63.13 33.86 14.89
CA PRO A 849 -63.98 32.70 14.78
C PRO A 849 -64.56 32.48 13.39
N LYS A 850 -64.75 31.23 12.98
CA LYS A 850 -65.16 30.84 11.60
C LYS A 850 -66.42 31.58 11.13
N VAL A 851 -67.34 31.85 12.03
CA VAL A 851 -68.62 32.57 11.73
C VAL A 851 -68.36 34.01 11.29
N ILE A 852 -67.57 34.74 12.07
CA ILE A 852 -67.23 36.13 11.77
C ILE A 852 -66.31 36.21 10.54
N ARG A 853 -65.38 35.32 10.47
CA ARG A 853 -64.41 35.24 9.34
C ARG A 853 -65.11 35.00 8.00
N ARG A 854 -66.16 34.18 7.96
CA ARG A 854 -66.94 33.95 6.72
C ARG A 854 -67.52 35.22 6.14
N ASP A 855 -68.00 36.09 6.98
CA ASP A 855 -68.62 37.35 6.55
C ASP A 855 -67.57 38.41 6.15
N LEU A 856 -66.33 38.19 6.55
CA LEU A 856 -65.15 39.00 6.17
C LEU A 856 -64.41 38.51 4.91
N MET A 857 -64.86 37.44 4.27
CA MET A 857 -64.24 36.94 3.05
C MET A 857 -64.48 37.86 1.85
N PRO A 858 -63.54 38.07 0.93
CA PRO A 858 -62.16 37.63 0.98
C PRO A 858 -61.28 38.45 1.94
N ILE A 859 -60.33 37.75 2.67
CA ILE A 859 -59.55 38.39 3.76
C ILE A 859 -58.52 39.38 3.26
N ASP A 860 -57.69 38.95 2.26
CA ASP A 860 -56.50 39.71 1.85
C ASP A 860 -56.85 41.10 1.28
N PRO A 861 -57.93 41.33 0.48
CA PRO A 861 -58.38 42.70 0.11
C PRO A 861 -58.77 43.54 1.31
N LYS A 862 -59.47 42.97 2.32
CA LYS A 862 -59.86 43.71 3.54
C LYS A 862 -58.66 43.98 4.45
N GLY A 863 -57.66 43.07 4.51
CA GLY A 863 -56.41 43.38 5.19
C GLY A 863 -55.70 44.56 4.62
N ARG A 864 -55.67 44.72 3.28
CA ARG A 864 -55.09 45.91 2.61
C ARG A 864 -55.89 47.18 2.90
N GLU A 865 -57.23 47.12 2.89
CA GLU A 865 -58.12 48.26 3.27
C GLU A 865 -57.84 48.67 4.73
N ILE A 866 -57.76 47.73 5.66
CA ILE A 866 -57.42 48.03 7.07
C ILE A 866 -56.02 48.59 7.18
N ALA A 867 -55.03 48.08 6.47
CA ALA A 867 -53.67 48.59 6.53
C ALA A 867 -53.57 50.06 6.03
N ALA A 868 -54.44 50.43 5.06
CA ALA A 868 -54.48 51.77 4.50
C ALA A 868 -55.33 52.76 5.31
N GLU A 869 -56.47 52.34 5.90
CA GLU A 869 -57.45 53.23 6.47
C GLU A 869 -57.49 53.26 8.03
N PHE A 870 -57.00 52.18 8.66
CA PHE A 870 -57.02 52.00 10.11
C PHE A 870 -55.92 52.76 10.83
N ASP A 871 -56.28 53.56 11.81
CA ASP A 871 -55.35 54.21 12.76
C ASP A 871 -55.82 53.91 14.17
N PRO A 872 -55.10 53.18 14.98
CA PRO A 872 -55.39 52.85 16.36
C PRO A 872 -55.28 54.04 17.31
N GLY A 873 -54.62 55.11 16.91
CA GLY A 873 -54.43 56.29 17.76
C GLY A 873 -53.65 55.91 19.05
N ARG A 874 -54.20 56.34 20.21
CA ARG A 874 -53.67 56.00 21.57
C ARG A 874 -54.48 54.93 22.26
N ASP A 875 -55.47 54.32 21.61
CA ASP A 875 -56.29 53.26 22.22
C ASP A 875 -55.56 51.90 22.26
N ASP A 876 -56.18 50.97 22.98
CA ASP A 876 -55.73 49.55 22.90
C ASP A 876 -56.02 49.02 21.51
N PHE A 877 -55.03 48.35 20.97
CA PHE A 877 -54.94 47.94 19.57
C PHE A 877 -56.13 47.09 19.10
N LEU A 878 -56.42 45.99 19.84
CA LEU A 878 -57.57 45.13 19.51
C LEU A 878 -58.89 45.77 19.70
N THR A 879 -59.05 46.68 20.70
CA THR A 879 -60.24 47.45 20.94
C THR A 879 -60.50 48.45 19.79
N ALA A 880 -59.48 49.16 19.39
CA ALA A 880 -59.60 50.09 18.25
C ALA A 880 -59.91 49.34 16.94
N LEU A 881 -59.31 48.17 16.70
CA LEU A 881 -59.53 47.36 15.51
C LEU A 881 -60.95 46.75 15.51
N ALA A 882 -61.49 46.31 16.65
CA ALA A 882 -62.85 45.82 16.77
C ALA A 882 -63.89 46.91 16.41
N ILE A 883 -63.68 48.11 16.91
CA ILE A 883 -64.51 49.26 16.59
C ILE A 883 -64.41 49.58 15.09
N PHE A 884 -63.18 49.60 14.53
CA PHE A 884 -62.99 49.86 13.09
C PHE A 884 -63.74 48.87 12.23
N ILE A 885 -63.52 47.55 12.45
CA ILE A 885 -64.17 46.45 11.74
C ILE A 885 -65.69 46.56 11.82
N THR A 886 -66.22 46.76 13.05
CA THR A 886 -67.66 46.94 13.28
C THR A 886 -68.26 48.10 12.51
N ARG A 887 -67.58 49.25 12.50
CA ARG A 887 -68.02 50.45 11.78
C ARG A 887 -67.88 50.33 10.26
N ARG A 888 -66.78 49.80 9.80
CA ARG A 888 -66.46 49.77 8.36
C ARG A 888 -67.22 48.70 7.61
N TYR A 889 -67.32 47.51 8.20
CA TYR A 889 -67.94 46.35 7.54
C TYR A 889 -69.30 45.97 8.08
N ARG A 890 -69.76 46.65 9.11
CA ARG A 890 -71.05 46.41 9.82
C ARG A 890 -71.12 44.99 10.39
N ILE A 891 -70.01 44.41 10.77
CA ILE A 891 -69.88 43.08 11.39
C ILE A 891 -69.43 43.32 12.81
N HIS A 892 -70.23 42.87 13.78
CA HIS A 892 -69.95 43.08 15.19
C HIS A 892 -68.86 42.17 15.65
N VAL A 893 -67.69 42.75 16.07
CA VAL A 893 -66.51 42.01 16.57
C VAL A 893 -66.19 42.58 17.94
N LYS A 894 -65.90 41.67 18.89
CA LYS A 894 -65.46 42.00 20.23
C LYS A 894 -64.03 41.58 20.43
N VAL A 895 -63.35 42.16 21.41
CA VAL A 895 -61.96 41.87 21.74
C VAL A 895 -61.78 40.37 22.14
N GLU A 896 -62.80 39.82 22.83
CA GLU A 896 -62.83 38.41 23.27
C GLU A 896 -62.97 37.41 22.15
N ASP A 897 -63.24 37.86 20.89
CA ASP A 897 -63.35 36.99 19.72
C ASP A 897 -61.95 36.61 19.21
N TRP A 898 -60.89 37.37 19.62
CA TRP A 898 -59.52 36.98 19.32
C TRP A 898 -58.91 36.07 20.38
N PRO A 899 -58.28 34.97 19.97
CA PRO A 899 -57.52 34.11 20.93
C PRO A 899 -56.39 34.89 21.58
N PRO A 900 -55.97 34.56 22.82
CA PRO A 900 -54.87 35.23 23.52
C PRO A 900 -53.55 35.36 22.76
N GLN A 901 -53.30 34.46 21.82
CA GLN A 901 -52.12 34.49 20.94
C GLN A 901 -52.52 34.57 19.46
N SER A 902 -53.26 35.58 19.11
CA SER A 902 -53.80 35.76 17.74
C SER A 902 -52.79 36.20 16.72
N LEU A 903 -51.65 36.76 17.11
CA LEU A 903 -50.57 37.16 16.25
C LEU A 903 -49.34 36.26 16.45
N PRO A 904 -48.71 35.79 15.36
CA PRO A 904 -47.37 35.17 15.40
C PRO A 904 -46.35 36.07 16.07
N ALA A 905 -45.36 35.50 16.74
CA ALA A 905 -44.35 36.25 17.49
C ALA A 905 -43.63 37.32 16.64
N HIS A 906 -43.29 37.00 15.40
CA HIS A 906 -42.58 37.92 14.48
C HIS A 906 -43.38 39.11 14.04
N LEU A 907 -44.75 39.07 14.16
CA LEU A 907 -45.65 40.18 13.90
C LEU A 907 -45.96 41.03 15.13
N GLN A 908 -45.49 40.61 16.30
CA GLN A 908 -45.57 41.38 17.55
C GLN A 908 -44.23 42.12 17.75
N PRO A 909 -44.21 43.45 17.61
CA PRO A 909 -42.99 44.21 17.84
C PRO A 909 -42.41 44.01 19.22
N ARG A 910 -41.12 43.81 19.28
CA ARG A 910 -40.35 43.71 20.55
C ARG A 910 -39.95 45.13 20.98
N VAL A 911 -40.11 45.43 22.22
CA VAL A 911 -39.71 46.70 22.79
C VAL A 911 -38.44 46.47 23.63
N GLU A 912 -37.40 47.19 23.37
CA GLU A 912 -36.19 47.27 24.21
C GLU A 912 -36.15 48.60 24.90
N VAL A 913 -36.19 48.61 26.21
CA VAL A 913 -36.08 49.79 27.02
C VAL A 913 -34.63 50.06 27.36
N LEU A 914 -34.14 51.24 27.00
CA LEU A 914 -32.76 51.68 27.18
C LEU A 914 -32.66 52.63 28.37
N ASP A 915 -31.64 52.46 29.20
CA ASP A 915 -31.22 53.48 30.17
C ASP A 915 -30.56 54.66 29.43
N PRO A 916 -31.06 55.86 29.55
CA PRO A 916 -30.52 57.04 28.87
C PRO A 916 -29.12 57.44 29.30
N LYS A 917 -28.64 57.02 30.47
CA LYS A 917 -27.29 57.30 30.99
C LYS A 917 -26.24 56.28 30.59
N GLN A 918 -26.62 55.01 30.52
CA GLN A 918 -25.66 53.89 30.30
C GLN A 918 -25.81 53.26 28.91
N ASN A 919 -26.83 53.59 28.18
CA ASN A 919 -27.21 52.97 26.88
C ASN A 919 -27.30 51.45 26.94
N THR A 920 -27.62 50.89 28.14
CA THR A 920 -27.81 49.48 28.39
C THR A 920 -29.28 49.12 28.34
N VAL A 921 -29.60 47.89 27.92
CA VAL A 921 -30.98 47.39 27.89
C VAL A 921 -31.43 47.10 29.31
N VAL A 922 -32.43 47.80 29.78
CA VAL A 922 -33.04 47.62 31.09
C VAL A 922 -34.02 46.46 31.12
N THR A 923 -34.87 46.37 30.11
CA THR A 923 -35.79 45.28 29.92
C THR A 923 -36.17 45.17 28.46
N SER A 924 -36.54 43.99 28.03
CA SER A 924 -37.01 43.78 26.64
C SER A 924 -38.09 42.72 26.60
N GLY A 925 -39.00 42.85 25.69
CA GLY A 925 -40.07 41.89 25.52
C GLY A 925 -41.12 42.32 24.51
N ARG A 926 -42.15 41.51 24.33
CA ARG A 926 -43.28 41.78 23.41
C ARG A 926 -44.56 42.16 24.19
N ASP A 927 -44.62 41.87 25.51
CA ASP A 927 -45.76 42.19 26.37
C ASP A 927 -45.53 43.55 27.06
N LEU A 928 -46.24 44.57 26.65
CA LEU A 928 -46.15 45.91 27.20
C LEU A 928 -46.57 45.99 28.68
N LYS A 929 -47.41 45.06 29.17
CA LYS A 929 -47.76 45.06 30.60
C LYS A 929 -46.57 44.62 31.43
N VAL A 930 -45.84 43.60 30.97
CA VAL A 930 -44.62 43.12 31.67
C VAL A 930 -43.54 44.21 31.64
N ILE A 931 -43.37 44.83 30.45
CA ILE A 931 -42.40 45.92 30.29
C ILE A 931 -42.69 47.08 31.23
N ARG A 932 -43.93 47.52 31.28
CA ARG A 932 -44.36 48.67 32.19
C ARG A 932 -44.09 48.30 33.64
N SER A 933 -44.47 47.08 34.08
CA SER A 933 -44.19 46.62 35.44
C SER A 933 -42.71 46.56 35.80
N ALA A 934 -41.88 46.19 34.83
CA ALA A 934 -40.41 46.18 35.01
C ALA A 934 -39.81 47.58 35.04
N VAL A 935 -40.35 48.52 34.24
CA VAL A 935 -39.98 49.94 34.21
C VAL A 935 -40.37 50.61 35.53
N GLU A 936 -41.56 50.38 36.04
CA GLU A 936 -42.03 50.88 37.34
C GLU A 936 -41.17 50.39 38.51
N LYS A 937 -40.82 49.10 38.50
CA LYS A 937 -39.91 48.55 39.52
C LYS A 937 -38.51 49.19 39.44
N GLN A 938 -38.01 49.48 38.27
CA GLN A 938 -36.70 50.12 38.11
C GLN A 938 -36.70 51.63 38.48
N GLN A 939 -37.82 52.34 38.21
CA GLN A 939 -38.00 53.70 38.69
C GLN A 939 -38.06 53.78 40.22
N HIS A 940 -38.56 52.74 40.90
CA HIS A 940 -38.52 52.62 42.35
C HIS A 940 -37.11 52.27 42.90
N LEU A 941 -36.20 51.70 42.15
CA LEU A 941 -34.81 51.40 42.57
C LEU A 941 -33.88 52.64 42.52
N HIS A 942 -34.24 53.74 41.82
CA HIS A 942 -33.52 55.01 41.88
C HIS A 942 -33.86 55.87 43.09
N SER A 943 -34.07 55.25 44.25
CA SER A 943 -34.53 55.82 45.49
C SER A 943 -33.44 56.55 46.29
N ASP A 944 -32.19 56.54 45.87
CA ASP A 944 -31.05 57.16 46.57
C ASP A 944 -31.18 58.70 46.67
N ALA A 945 -31.75 59.37 45.68
CA ALA A 945 -32.00 60.81 45.73
C ALA A 945 -33.14 61.16 46.66
N TRP A 946 -34.16 60.30 46.69
CA TRP A 946 -35.30 60.41 47.58
C TRP A 946 -34.88 60.25 49.05
N GLU A 947 -34.15 59.19 49.39
CA GLU A 947 -33.66 58.91 50.73
C GLU A 947 -32.71 60.01 51.29
N LYS A 948 -31.90 60.57 50.40
CA LYS A 948 -31.01 61.67 50.74
C LYS A 948 -31.76 62.99 51.01
N LEU A 949 -32.95 63.19 50.45
CA LEU A 949 -33.79 64.37 50.60
C LEU A 949 -34.67 64.27 51.83
N LEU A 950 -35.14 63.09 52.25
CA LEU A 950 -36.00 62.86 53.41
C LEU A 950 -35.47 63.53 54.66
N PRO A 951 -34.22 63.38 55.19
CA PRO A 951 -33.76 63.98 56.41
C PRO A 951 -33.60 65.51 56.30
N ARG A 952 -33.61 66.01 55.07
CA ARG A 952 -33.47 67.47 54.86
C ARG A 952 -34.84 68.17 54.85
N VAL A 953 -35.89 67.45 54.46
CA VAL A 953 -37.17 68.07 54.19
C VAL A 953 -38.22 67.65 55.20
N GLU A 954 -38.18 66.41 55.69
CA GLU A 954 -39.14 65.95 56.71
C GLU A 954 -38.79 66.53 58.07
N ARG A 955 -39.87 66.88 58.82
CA ARG A 955 -39.77 67.40 60.22
C ARG A 955 -40.82 66.69 61.04
N TYR A 956 -40.46 66.20 62.17
CA TYR A 956 -41.27 65.41 63.05
C TYR A 956 -41.58 66.15 64.34
N ALA A 957 -42.76 65.91 64.96
CA ALA A 957 -43.18 66.31 66.27
C ALA A 957 -43.10 67.86 66.47
N LEU A 958 -43.59 68.62 65.51
CA LEU A 958 -43.63 70.09 65.56
C LEU A 958 -44.73 70.56 66.47
N LYS A 959 -44.31 71.31 67.56
CA LYS A 959 -45.19 71.88 68.58
C LYS A 959 -45.59 73.33 68.28
N SER A 960 -44.90 73.92 67.33
CA SER A 960 -45.18 75.27 66.84
C SER A 960 -44.71 75.41 65.41
N TRP A 961 -45.44 76.22 64.63
CA TRP A 961 -45.09 76.46 63.23
C TRP A 961 -43.89 77.44 63.10
N SER A 962 -42.75 76.94 62.59
CA SER A 962 -41.52 77.71 62.36
C SER A 962 -40.96 77.58 60.99
N LEU A 963 -41.70 76.96 59.99
CA LEU A 963 -41.19 76.61 58.71
C LEU A 963 -41.58 77.58 57.58
N GLY A 964 -42.32 78.63 57.87
CA GLY A 964 -42.83 79.49 56.76
C GLY A 964 -43.84 78.78 55.83
N ASP A 965 -44.00 79.29 54.61
CA ASP A 965 -44.87 78.66 53.66
C ASP A 965 -44.22 77.43 53.05
N LEU A 966 -44.88 76.30 53.04
CA LEU A 966 -44.41 75.07 52.41
C LEU A 966 -44.66 75.15 50.91
N PRO A 967 -43.69 74.89 50.04
CA PRO A 967 -43.92 74.75 48.60
C PRO A 967 -44.80 73.53 48.33
N GLU A 968 -45.71 73.66 47.35
CA GLU A 968 -46.58 72.55 46.93
C GLU A 968 -45.80 71.32 46.40
N SER A 969 -44.64 71.58 45.84
CA SER A 969 -43.73 70.49 45.35
C SER A 969 -42.29 70.93 45.42
N ILE A 970 -41.40 69.94 45.59
CA ILE A 970 -39.94 70.08 45.52
C ILE A 970 -39.31 69.16 44.49
N VAL A 971 -38.27 69.58 43.82
CA VAL A 971 -37.58 68.74 42.83
C VAL A 971 -36.67 67.77 43.63
N VAL A 972 -36.93 66.51 43.53
CA VAL A 972 -36.17 65.44 44.16
C VAL A 972 -34.88 65.13 43.36
N GLU A 973 -35.03 64.98 42.04
CA GLU A 973 -33.94 64.74 41.09
C GLU A 973 -34.39 65.17 39.68
N HIS A 974 -33.41 65.42 38.80
CA HIS A 974 -33.67 65.59 37.38
C HIS A 974 -33.23 64.32 36.64
N ILE A 975 -34.19 63.66 35.95
CA ILE A 975 -33.92 62.58 35.04
C ILE A 975 -33.92 63.13 33.63
N GLY A 976 -32.68 63.38 33.08
CA GLY A 976 -32.60 64.19 31.85
C GLY A 976 -33.12 65.63 32.02
N ALA A 977 -34.05 66.04 31.17
CA ALA A 977 -34.67 67.35 31.22
C ALA A 977 -35.99 67.41 32.04
N VAL A 978 -36.40 66.31 32.64
CA VAL A 978 -37.69 66.22 33.39
C VAL A 978 -37.42 66.18 34.90
N PRO A 979 -37.95 67.12 35.70
CA PRO A 979 -37.84 67.09 37.14
C PRO A 979 -38.76 66.04 37.73
N VAL A 980 -38.22 65.20 38.63
CA VAL A 980 -39.05 64.35 39.55
C VAL A 980 -39.45 65.17 40.72
N LEU A 981 -40.74 65.33 40.90
CA LEU A 981 -41.33 66.17 41.98
C LEU A 981 -41.68 65.28 43.19
N GLY A 982 -41.40 65.81 44.37
CA GLY A 982 -41.96 65.30 45.61
C GLY A 982 -42.88 66.35 46.22
N TYR A 983 -43.91 65.90 46.90
CA TYR A 983 -44.96 66.75 47.45
C TYR A 983 -44.88 66.72 48.97
N LEU A 984 -44.99 67.97 49.60
CA LEU A 984 -44.96 68.08 51.04
C LEU A 984 -46.33 68.07 51.58
N GLY A 985 -46.60 67.23 52.58
CA GLY A 985 -47.88 67.10 53.25
C GLY A 985 -47.72 67.12 54.72
N LEU A 986 -48.79 67.53 55.43
CA LEU A 986 -48.88 67.65 56.90
C LEU A 986 -49.59 66.38 57.46
N VAL A 987 -48.95 65.61 58.31
CA VAL A 987 -49.54 64.43 58.93
C VAL A 987 -49.67 64.74 60.45
N LEU A 988 -50.91 64.66 60.91
CA LEU A 988 -51.21 64.81 62.35
C LEU A 988 -50.99 63.42 63.02
N ARG A 989 -50.09 63.38 64.03
CA ARG A 989 -49.76 62.17 64.79
C ARG A 989 -49.71 62.49 66.26
N ASP A 990 -50.50 61.81 67.06
CA ASP A 990 -50.52 61.98 68.57
C ASP A 990 -50.57 63.38 69.04
N GLY A 991 -51.25 64.31 68.32
CA GLY A 991 -51.36 65.70 68.68
C GLY A 991 -50.19 66.65 68.28
N GLU A 992 -49.20 66.11 67.59
CA GLU A 992 -48.10 66.81 67.00
C GLU A 992 -48.18 66.75 65.46
N ILE A 993 -47.60 67.67 64.70
CA ILE A 993 -47.66 67.73 63.23
C ILE A 993 -46.31 67.39 62.70
N ASP A 994 -46.29 66.39 61.82
CA ASP A 994 -45.13 65.98 60.99
C ASP A 994 -45.27 66.57 59.59
N VAL A 995 -44.19 67.13 59.00
CA VAL A 995 -44.05 67.44 57.62
C VAL A 995 -43.38 66.29 56.95
N ARG A 996 -44.05 65.66 55.95
CA ARG A 996 -43.55 64.51 55.25
C ARG A 996 -43.52 64.75 53.71
N LEU A 997 -42.58 64.00 53.09
CA LEU A 997 -42.44 64.06 51.65
C LEU A 997 -43.15 62.88 51.00
N PHE A 998 -44.13 63.18 50.17
CA PHE A 998 -44.92 62.14 49.44
C PHE A 998 -44.57 62.08 47.98
N ARG A 999 -44.80 60.96 47.39
CA ARG A 999 -44.47 60.75 45.99
C ARG A 999 -45.52 61.28 45.02
N THR A 1000 -46.70 61.46 45.45
CA THR A 1000 -47.82 62.03 44.67
C THR A 1000 -48.45 63.18 45.36
N ALA A 1001 -49.01 64.10 44.61
CA ALA A 1001 -49.77 65.28 45.17
C ALA A 1001 -51.04 64.80 45.93
N HIS A 1002 -51.55 63.64 45.57
CA HIS A 1002 -52.76 63.09 46.21
C HIS A 1002 -52.48 62.51 47.61
N GLU A 1003 -51.24 61.94 47.80
CA GLU A 1003 -50.79 61.43 49.11
C GLU A 1003 -50.43 62.52 50.06
N ALA A 1004 -49.97 63.68 49.54
CA ALA A 1004 -49.62 64.85 50.29
C ALA A 1004 -50.76 65.79 50.71
N ALA A 1005 -51.89 65.74 49.96
CA ALA A 1005 -53.13 66.49 50.23
C ALA A 1005 -53.94 65.76 51.34
#